data_d5a0aa84ebb3984ed8aa43efbf23f68f
#
_entry.id   d5a0aa84ebb3984ed8aa43efbf23f68f
#
_cell.length_a   1.000
_cell.length_b   1.000
_cell.length_c   1.000
_cell.angle_alpha   90.00
_cell.angle_beta   90.00
_cell.angle_gamma   90.00
#
_symmetry.space_group_name_H-M   'P 1'
#
loop_
_entity.id
_entity.type
_entity.pdbx_description
1 polymer ?
#
loop_
_entity_poly.entity_id
_entity_poly.type
_entity_poly.pdbx_seq_one_letter_code
_entity_poly.pdbx_strand_id
1 'polypeptide(L)'
;MKEKGLLTQSGEKKQRERYLLLFVVSFFGMMIAFLPTMIRNGGIFLYYGDFNSQQMMFYQHANEMVRNGNLGWDWGTDLGANFIGSYSFYLLGSPFFWLTTLFPLSAVKYLMPWMLALKTSVAAITSYAYIRRFVQNRDACFIGAILYAFSGFQLYNVFFNHFHDVTAFFPLLLLTFEMLTQDKRRGVFALAVALCATVNYFFFVCEAVFVVIYFFIRCTEKDFKMDFKIFGRLCFEAVLGVALACFIFLPACIDTLNNPRVDSRLYGIDMIFYNESVRIPRIIQGFFMMSDMPARVNILRSDNARWASIAGYLPLFSMCGVIAFIRNKKKHWATKLIAVSGIMMCVPWLNSVFVALNSSYYARWFFAPILIMCLMTAKMLEEGADTLKKGFKLVVVMVIIFLGIGMLPTMEDGKAVFGKLPQYVDMYYMQFAVTAILTAVLGIIIYYLPRTKNFSRIVSGVTAAACIITMFAGVNYGAVQDGGHDEYIKYAINGKDNLDMDKLDKASEVNHLYDDNTFYRIDTSENVDNWCMFWGLSSMRTFHSVVPSSIMDFYTTIGQTRDVASRMPTSLYALRSMFSVRYYFDRADNKPASETVNGLNGFEYIGTQNDFNVYENQYWIPMGFTYDYYTDTDTVNNVQDTRRPNVLLEAVVLDDAAKGRYMDILK
;
A
#
# COMPACT_ATOMS: atom_id res chain seq x y z
N MET A 1 -16.95 10.47 -48.12
CA MET A 1 -16.93 9.08 -47.62
C MET A 1 -15.69 8.27 -48.04
N LYS A 2 -14.62 8.93 -48.55
CA LYS A 2 -13.36 8.26 -48.96
C LYS A 2 -12.12 8.57 -48.09
N GLU A 3 -12.23 9.44 -47.09
CA GLU A 3 -11.08 9.80 -46.23
C GLU A 3 -10.97 8.98 -44.91
N LYS A 4 -11.98 8.18 -44.59
CA LYS A 4 -11.95 7.33 -43.37
C LYS A 4 -11.07 6.07 -43.48
N GLY A 5 -10.70 5.63 -44.69
CA GLY A 5 -9.96 4.39 -44.88
C GLY A 5 -8.43 4.52 -44.83
N LEU A 6 -7.86 5.71 -45.07
CA LEU A 6 -6.40 5.89 -45.05
C LEU A 6 -5.81 6.27 -43.69
N LEU A 7 -6.66 6.74 -42.76
CA LEU A 7 -6.24 7.15 -41.43
C LEU A 7 -6.07 5.93 -40.44
N THR A 8 -6.68 4.78 -40.75
CA THR A 8 -6.69 3.65 -39.85
C THR A 8 -5.38 2.86 -39.84
N GLN A 9 -4.79 2.55 -40.99
CA GLN A 9 -3.57 1.73 -41.02
C GLN A 9 -2.30 2.45 -40.57
N SER A 10 -2.12 3.73 -40.94
CA SER A 10 -0.98 4.51 -40.43
C SER A 10 -1.18 4.90 -38.96
N GLY A 11 -2.44 5.02 -38.51
CA GLY A 11 -2.82 5.32 -37.14
C GLY A 11 -2.47 4.20 -36.16
N GLU A 12 -2.78 2.96 -36.50
CA GLU A 12 -2.50 1.81 -35.65
C GLU A 12 -1.01 1.53 -35.47
N LYS A 13 -0.21 1.59 -36.51
CA LYS A 13 1.24 1.38 -36.43
C LYS A 13 1.93 2.43 -35.54
N LYS A 14 1.60 3.72 -35.69
CA LYS A 14 2.12 4.79 -34.82
C LYS A 14 1.60 4.70 -33.39
N GLN A 15 0.37 4.22 -33.19
CA GLN A 15 -0.19 4.02 -31.86
C GLN A 15 0.54 2.87 -31.13
N ARG A 16 0.84 1.78 -31.80
CA ARG A 16 1.63 0.66 -31.27
C ARG A 16 3.05 1.09 -30.87
N GLU A 17 3.69 1.94 -31.65
CA GLU A 17 5.00 2.52 -31.30
C GLU A 17 4.95 3.34 -29.99
N ARG A 18 3.88 4.09 -29.71
CA ARG A 18 3.72 4.87 -28.46
C ARG A 18 3.49 3.98 -27.24
N TYR A 19 2.73 2.92 -27.34
CA TYR A 19 2.56 1.95 -26.25
C TYR A 19 3.88 1.28 -25.86
N LEU A 20 4.65 0.85 -26.86
CA LEU A 20 5.97 0.27 -26.62
C LEU A 20 6.92 1.30 -26.00
N LEU A 21 6.94 2.53 -26.50
CA LEU A 21 7.76 3.61 -25.97
C LEU A 21 7.40 3.91 -24.51
N LEU A 22 6.12 3.98 -24.17
CA LEU A 22 5.65 4.17 -22.80
C LEU A 22 6.10 3.03 -21.90
N PHE A 23 5.94 1.77 -22.35
CA PHE A 23 6.39 0.63 -21.60
C PHE A 23 7.88 0.72 -21.29
N VAL A 24 8.71 0.92 -22.32
CA VAL A 24 10.16 0.97 -22.19
C VAL A 24 10.61 2.12 -21.28
N VAL A 25 10.08 3.33 -21.51
CA VAL A 25 10.45 4.53 -20.70
C VAL A 25 10.03 4.35 -19.24
N SER A 26 8.84 3.82 -19.00
CA SER A 26 8.35 3.63 -17.63
C SER A 26 9.11 2.51 -16.90
N PHE A 27 9.34 1.39 -17.58
CA PHE A 27 10.05 0.26 -17.01
C PHE A 27 11.49 0.62 -16.63
N PHE A 28 12.25 1.12 -17.60
CA PHE A 28 13.65 1.49 -17.34
C PHE A 28 13.77 2.73 -16.47
N GLY A 29 12.80 3.65 -16.53
CA GLY A 29 12.75 4.80 -15.62
C GLY A 29 12.61 4.40 -14.15
N MET A 30 11.76 3.41 -13.86
CA MET A 30 11.67 2.83 -12.50
C MET A 30 12.93 2.04 -12.13
N MET A 31 13.46 1.24 -13.06
CA MET A 31 14.70 0.50 -12.79
C MET A 31 15.88 1.43 -12.49
N ILE A 32 15.99 2.57 -13.17
CA ILE A 32 17.00 3.60 -12.87
C ILE A 32 16.82 4.12 -11.43
N ALA A 33 15.60 4.33 -10.98
CA ALA A 33 15.35 4.78 -9.60
C ALA A 33 15.75 3.74 -8.55
N PHE A 34 15.61 2.45 -8.84
CA PHE A 34 15.96 1.35 -7.92
C PHE A 34 17.45 0.95 -7.98
N LEU A 35 18.12 1.23 -9.08
CA LEU A 35 19.45 0.73 -9.38
C LEU A 35 20.51 1.00 -8.29
N PRO A 36 20.61 2.22 -7.69
CA PRO A 36 21.62 2.47 -6.65
C PRO A 36 21.45 1.55 -5.44
N THR A 37 20.23 1.34 -4.98
CA THR A 37 19.94 0.45 -3.86
C THR A 37 20.18 -1.02 -4.23
N MET A 38 19.80 -1.44 -5.44
CA MET A 38 20.07 -2.80 -5.92
C MET A 38 21.58 -3.09 -6.00
N ILE A 39 22.37 -2.15 -6.52
CA ILE A 39 23.83 -2.31 -6.59
C ILE A 39 24.43 -2.44 -5.18
N ARG A 40 24.01 -1.57 -4.27
CA ARG A 40 24.46 -1.61 -2.87
C ARG A 40 24.14 -2.93 -2.18
N ASN A 41 23.00 -3.51 -2.45
CA ASN A 41 22.44 -4.67 -1.75
C ASN A 41 22.59 -5.98 -2.56
N GLY A 42 23.55 -6.09 -3.47
CA GLY A 42 23.81 -7.32 -4.21
C GLY A 42 22.65 -7.79 -5.11
N GLY A 43 21.89 -6.86 -5.70
CA GLY A 43 20.76 -7.11 -6.58
C GLY A 43 19.38 -7.05 -5.88
N ILE A 44 19.33 -6.97 -4.57
CA ILE A 44 18.08 -6.91 -3.80
C ILE A 44 17.68 -5.44 -3.65
N PHE A 45 16.43 -5.13 -3.98
CA PHE A 45 15.85 -3.83 -3.67
C PHE A 45 15.23 -3.86 -2.27
N LEU A 46 15.79 -3.08 -1.37
CA LEU A 46 15.22 -2.77 -0.06
C LEU A 46 14.86 -1.29 0.01
N TYR A 47 13.82 -0.98 0.75
CA TYR A 47 13.37 0.38 0.97
C TYR A 47 13.40 0.68 2.48
N TYR A 48 12.25 0.82 3.12
CA TYR A 48 12.12 0.89 4.58
C TYR A 48 10.70 0.49 5.01
N GLY A 49 10.51 0.27 6.31
CA GLY A 49 9.22 -0.02 6.93
C GLY A 49 8.47 -1.17 6.28
N ASP A 50 7.19 -0.96 5.93
CA ASP A 50 6.30 -2.00 5.42
C ASP A 50 6.84 -2.68 4.14
N PHE A 51 7.61 -1.98 3.31
CA PHE A 51 8.20 -2.62 2.14
C PHE A 51 9.11 -3.78 2.56
N ASN A 52 10.01 -3.56 3.52
CA ASN A 52 10.93 -4.58 4.00
C ASN A 52 10.22 -5.59 4.91
N SER A 53 9.48 -5.09 5.93
CA SER A 53 8.91 -5.93 6.99
C SER A 53 7.66 -6.71 6.58
N GLN A 54 6.95 -6.29 5.53
CA GLN A 54 5.75 -6.95 5.03
C GLN A 54 5.89 -7.41 3.59
N GLN A 55 6.11 -6.49 2.64
CA GLN A 55 5.99 -6.82 1.22
C GLN A 55 7.00 -7.88 0.77
N MET A 56 8.26 -7.74 1.18
CA MET A 56 9.31 -8.72 0.90
C MET A 56 9.01 -10.06 1.55
N MET A 57 8.64 -10.06 2.84
CA MET A 57 8.34 -11.26 3.62
C MET A 57 7.14 -12.01 3.05
N PHE A 58 6.06 -11.28 2.75
CA PHE A 58 4.83 -11.85 2.23
C PHE A 58 5.00 -12.46 0.84
N TYR A 59 5.78 -11.83 -0.05
CA TYR A 59 6.07 -12.40 -1.36
C TYR A 59 6.86 -13.72 -1.25
N GLN A 60 7.83 -13.77 -0.34
CA GLN A 60 8.61 -14.99 -0.09
C GLN A 60 7.72 -16.11 0.47
N HIS A 61 7.03 -15.81 1.57
CA HIS A 61 6.16 -16.77 2.26
C HIS A 61 5.01 -17.27 1.39
N ALA A 62 4.29 -16.37 0.74
CA ALA A 62 3.19 -16.75 -0.14
C ALA A 62 3.64 -17.57 -1.36
N ASN A 63 4.84 -17.29 -1.93
CA ASN A 63 5.41 -18.14 -2.97
C ASN A 63 5.68 -19.56 -2.46
N GLU A 64 6.19 -19.69 -1.24
CA GLU A 64 6.44 -21.00 -0.61
C GLU A 64 5.12 -21.76 -0.39
N MET A 65 4.10 -21.09 0.16
CA MET A 65 2.77 -21.66 0.40
C MET A 65 2.12 -22.14 -0.90
N VAL A 66 2.11 -21.30 -1.95
CA VAL A 66 1.53 -21.64 -3.25
C VAL A 66 2.25 -22.85 -3.90
N ARG A 67 3.58 -22.92 -3.82
CA ARG A 67 4.37 -24.01 -4.38
C ARG A 67 4.14 -25.33 -3.67
N ASN A 68 3.90 -25.28 -2.36
CA ASN A 68 3.62 -26.45 -1.54
C ASN A 68 2.14 -26.86 -1.61
N GLY A 69 1.30 -26.14 -2.38
CA GLY A 69 -0.14 -26.41 -2.49
C GLY A 69 -0.96 -26.06 -1.24
N ASN A 70 -0.39 -25.31 -0.30
CA ASN A 70 -1.00 -24.93 0.98
C ASN A 70 -1.81 -23.63 0.82
N LEU A 71 -3.00 -23.70 0.25
CA LEU A 71 -3.85 -22.53 0.00
C LEU A 71 -4.97 -22.33 1.05
N GLY A 72 -5.03 -23.17 2.06
CA GLY A 72 -6.06 -23.14 3.10
C GLY A 72 -5.60 -22.41 4.36
N TRP A 73 -5.25 -23.19 5.39
CA TRP A 73 -4.80 -22.68 6.67
C TRP A 73 -3.28 -22.56 6.71
N ASP A 74 -2.80 -21.41 7.15
CA ASP A 74 -1.37 -21.08 7.22
C ASP A 74 -0.92 -20.96 8.69
N TRP A 75 -0.10 -21.88 9.13
CA TRP A 75 0.50 -21.86 10.47
C TRP A 75 1.71 -20.93 10.58
N GLY A 76 2.27 -20.49 9.47
CA GLY A 76 3.37 -19.53 9.40
C GLY A 76 2.95 -18.08 9.60
N THR A 77 1.64 -17.80 9.61
CA THR A 77 1.10 -16.47 9.81
C THR A 77 0.40 -16.37 11.16
N ASP A 78 1.01 -15.59 12.07
CA ASP A 78 0.47 -15.34 13.43
C ASP A 78 0.18 -16.64 14.20
N LEU A 79 -0.89 -16.69 14.94
CA LEU A 79 -1.36 -17.89 15.65
C LEU A 79 -2.04 -18.91 14.73
N GLY A 80 -1.94 -18.72 13.43
CA GLY A 80 -2.60 -19.47 12.37
C GLY A 80 -3.69 -18.62 11.72
N ALA A 81 -3.70 -18.57 10.40
CA ALA A 81 -4.60 -17.71 9.65
C ALA A 81 -5.10 -18.38 8.37
N ASN A 82 -6.27 -17.95 7.88
CA ASN A 82 -6.71 -18.30 6.55
C ASN A 82 -5.82 -17.61 5.52
N PHE A 83 -5.15 -18.39 4.65
CA PHE A 83 -4.19 -17.86 3.68
C PHE A 83 -4.84 -16.90 2.69
N ILE A 84 -6.02 -17.23 2.15
CA ILE A 84 -6.73 -16.36 1.20
C ILE A 84 -7.15 -15.07 1.89
N GLY A 85 -7.78 -15.13 3.06
CA GLY A 85 -8.21 -13.96 3.81
C GLY A 85 -7.05 -13.02 4.14
N SER A 86 -5.95 -13.56 4.65
CA SER A 86 -4.80 -12.77 5.09
C SER A 86 -4.01 -12.15 3.94
N TYR A 87 -3.83 -12.86 2.81
CA TYR A 87 -2.95 -12.40 1.73
C TYR A 87 -3.64 -11.78 0.51
N SER A 88 -5.00 -11.86 0.41
CA SER A 88 -5.74 -11.26 -0.71
C SER A 88 -5.58 -9.74 -0.78
N PHE A 89 -5.48 -9.06 0.37
CA PHE A 89 -5.23 -7.62 0.42
C PHE A 89 -3.86 -7.25 -0.17
N TYR A 90 -2.86 -8.11 -0.04
CA TYR A 90 -1.47 -7.78 -0.35
C TYR A 90 -1.02 -8.25 -1.73
N LEU A 91 -1.40 -9.48 -2.16
CA LEU A 91 -0.74 -10.07 -3.32
C LEU A 91 -1.50 -11.17 -4.08
N LEU A 92 -2.39 -11.95 -3.44
CA LEU A 92 -2.97 -13.13 -4.10
C LEU A 92 -3.80 -12.81 -5.35
N GLY A 93 -4.46 -11.65 -5.40
CA GLY A 93 -5.17 -11.19 -6.58
C GLY A 93 -4.28 -10.55 -7.64
N SER A 94 -3.00 -10.32 -7.37
CA SER A 94 -2.07 -9.62 -8.25
C SER A 94 -1.53 -10.52 -9.36
N PRO A 95 -1.75 -10.20 -10.66
CA PRO A 95 -1.09 -10.92 -11.74
C PRO A 95 0.44 -10.87 -11.65
N PHE A 96 1.00 -9.81 -11.09
CA PHE A 96 2.44 -9.62 -10.94
C PHE A 96 3.03 -10.54 -9.87
N PHE A 97 2.27 -10.85 -8.81
CA PHE A 97 2.67 -11.88 -7.85
C PHE A 97 2.76 -13.24 -8.53
N TRP A 98 1.74 -13.64 -9.29
CA TRP A 98 1.73 -14.93 -9.98
C TRP A 98 2.85 -15.06 -11.01
N LEU A 99 3.34 -13.97 -11.61
CA LEU A 99 4.54 -14.01 -12.45
C LEU A 99 5.79 -14.42 -11.66
N THR A 100 5.88 -14.09 -10.37
CA THR A 100 7.05 -14.48 -9.55
C THR A 100 7.09 -15.98 -9.28
N THR A 101 5.94 -16.67 -9.30
CA THR A 101 5.88 -18.12 -9.09
C THR A 101 6.49 -18.93 -10.26
N LEU A 102 6.73 -18.31 -11.41
CA LEU A 102 7.42 -18.92 -12.54
C LEU A 102 8.95 -19.06 -12.34
N PHE A 103 9.50 -18.39 -11.34
CA PHE A 103 10.92 -18.38 -11.02
C PHE A 103 11.20 -19.20 -9.75
N PRO A 104 12.40 -19.71 -9.51
CA PRO A 104 12.74 -20.40 -8.27
C PRO A 104 12.48 -19.54 -7.04
N LEU A 105 12.14 -20.17 -5.89
CA LEU A 105 11.86 -19.45 -4.64
C LEU A 105 13.02 -18.53 -4.21
N SER A 106 14.27 -18.97 -4.40
CA SER A 106 15.48 -18.19 -4.13
C SER A 106 15.60 -16.91 -4.95
N ALA A 107 14.92 -16.82 -6.10
CA ALA A 107 14.92 -15.64 -6.96
C ALA A 107 13.89 -14.58 -6.53
N VAL A 108 12.88 -14.92 -5.73
CA VAL A 108 11.76 -14.04 -5.40
C VAL A 108 12.24 -12.72 -4.77
N LYS A 109 13.23 -12.77 -3.89
CA LYS A 109 13.85 -11.58 -3.26
C LYS A 109 14.45 -10.59 -4.27
N TYR A 110 14.83 -11.02 -5.45
CA TYR A 110 15.38 -10.17 -6.52
C TYR A 110 14.31 -9.64 -7.47
N LEU A 111 13.11 -10.24 -7.49
CA LEU A 111 12.07 -9.91 -8.46
C LEU A 111 11.24 -8.68 -8.08
N MET A 112 11.26 -8.26 -6.81
CA MET A 112 10.42 -7.16 -6.31
C MET A 112 10.55 -5.86 -7.13
N PRO A 113 11.76 -5.33 -7.42
CA PRO A 113 11.91 -4.10 -8.22
C PRO A 113 11.43 -4.28 -9.67
N TRP A 114 11.62 -5.47 -10.26
CA TRP A 114 11.14 -5.78 -11.61
C TRP A 114 9.62 -5.79 -11.70
N MET A 115 8.94 -6.34 -10.68
CA MET A 115 7.49 -6.33 -10.62
C MET A 115 6.94 -4.92 -10.43
N LEU A 116 7.57 -4.08 -9.59
CA LEU A 116 7.20 -2.66 -9.44
C LEU A 116 7.37 -1.89 -10.75
N ALA A 117 8.48 -2.08 -11.46
CA ALA A 117 8.70 -1.46 -12.76
C ALA A 117 7.66 -1.92 -13.80
N LEU A 118 7.27 -3.19 -13.76
CA LEU A 118 6.22 -3.73 -14.64
C LEU A 118 4.85 -3.13 -14.30
N LYS A 119 4.47 -3.04 -13.02
CA LYS A 119 3.23 -2.38 -12.56
C LYS A 119 3.15 -0.94 -13.05
N THR A 120 4.23 -0.17 -12.89
CA THR A 120 4.34 1.22 -13.37
C THR A 120 4.17 1.31 -14.89
N SER A 121 4.76 0.38 -15.64
CA SER A 121 4.63 0.33 -17.10
C SER A 121 3.19 0.01 -17.54
N VAL A 122 2.52 -0.91 -16.85
CA VAL A 122 1.11 -1.21 -17.10
C VAL A 122 0.25 -0.01 -16.76
N ALA A 123 0.49 0.71 -15.65
CA ALA A 123 -0.22 1.94 -15.30
C ALA A 123 -0.06 3.02 -16.39
N ALA A 124 1.14 3.16 -16.98
CA ALA A 124 1.38 4.08 -18.09
C ALA A 124 0.59 3.69 -19.35
N ILE A 125 0.56 2.40 -19.70
CA ILE A 125 -0.17 1.91 -20.88
C ILE A 125 -1.68 2.09 -20.72
N THR A 126 -2.23 1.69 -19.60
CA THR A 126 -3.66 1.73 -19.32
C THR A 126 -4.19 3.15 -19.22
N SER A 127 -3.45 4.04 -18.57
CA SER A 127 -3.78 5.47 -18.51
C SER A 127 -3.66 6.13 -19.87
N TYR A 128 -2.67 5.76 -20.69
CA TYR A 128 -2.59 6.23 -22.08
C TYR A 128 -3.83 5.84 -22.87
N ALA A 129 -4.26 4.59 -22.79
CA ALA A 129 -5.44 4.09 -23.47
C ALA A 129 -6.72 4.86 -23.07
N TYR A 130 -6.88 5.16 -21.78
CA TYR A 130 -7.98 5.98 -21.27
C TYR A 130 -7.91 7.43 -21.77
N ILE A 131 -6.73 8.08 -21.62
CA ILE A 131 -6.54 9.49 -22.03
C ILE A 131 -6.74 9.66 -23.55
N ARG A 132 -6.27 8.68 -24.36
CA ARG A 132 -6.45 8.68 -25.83
C ARG A 132 -7.91 8.75 -26.28
N ARG A 133 -8.84 8.35 -25.45
CA ARG A 133 -10.26 8.47 -25.76
C ARG A 133 -10.72 9.94 -25.87
N PHE A 134 -10.09 10.82 -25.11
CA PHE A 134 -10.49 12.23 -24.98
C PHE A 134 -9.51 13.20 -25.64
N VAL A 135 -8.27 12.82 -25.86
CA VAL A 135 -7.19 13.64 -26.38
C VAL A 135 -6.67 13.05 -27.70
N GLN A 136 -6.57 13.88 -28.74
CA GLN A 136 -6.13 13.44 -30.07
C GLN A 136 -4.60 13.50 -30.24
N ASN A 137 -3.94 14.47 -29.58
CA ASN A 137 -2.50 14.65 -29.66
C ASN A 137 -1.79 13.53 -28.88
N ARG A 138 -1.03 12.67 -29.58
CA ARG A 138 -0.36 11.51 -29.02
C ARG A 138 0.75 11.86 -28.03
N ASP A 139 1.45 12.96 -28.24
CA ASP A 139 2.50 13.43 -27.34
C ASP A 139 1.89 13.98 -26.05
N ALA A 140 0.76 14.67 -26.12
CA ALA A 140 0.00 15.10 -24.95
C ALA A 140 -0.55 13.90 -24.17
N CYS A 141 -1.03 12.85 -24.86
CA CYS A 141 -1.45 11.60 -24.21
C CYS A 141 -0.27 10.89 -23.54
N PHE A 142 0.90 10.87 -24.18
CA PHE A 142 2.13 10.32 -23.59
C PHE A 142 2.49 11.04 -22.30
N ILE A 143 2.45 12.39 -22.31
CA ILE A 143 2.71 13.20 -21.11
C ILE A 143 1.72 12.87 -20.00
N GLY A 144 0.41 12.86 -20.29
CA GLY A 144 -0.60 12.52 -19.30
C GLY A 144 -0.41 11.12 -18.70
N ALA A 145 -0.04 10.15 -19.52
CA ALA A 145 0.17 8.77 -19.10
C ALA A 145 1.40 8.61 -18.20
N ILE A 146 2.51 9.24 -18.55
CA ILE A 146 3.73 9.15 -17.73
C ILE A 146 3.58 9.92 -16.42
N LEU A 147 2.84 11.04 -16.42
CA LEU A 147 2.50 11.76 -15.19
C LEU A 147 1.67 10.92 -14.24
N TYR A 148 0.73 10.11 -14.73
CA TYR A 148 -0.03 9.18 -13.90
C TYR A 148 0.86 8.10 -13.31
N ALA A 149 1.67 7.45 -14.14
CA ALA A 149 2.55 6.34 -13.76
C ALA A 149 3.68 6.76 -12.80
N PHE A 150 4.07 8.05 -12.79
CA PHE A 150 5.11 8.61 -11.92
C PHE A 150 4.59 9.73 -11.02
N SER A 151 3.28 9.78 -10.76
CA SER A 151 2.69 10.77 -9.86
C SER A 151 3.25 10.66 -8.44
N GLY A 152 3.04 11.69 -7.64
CA GLY A 152 3.39 11.67 -6.22
C GLY A 152 2.75 10.48 -5.47
N PHE A 153 1.55 10.05 -5.89
CA PHE A 153 0.90 8.86 -5.33
C PHE A 153 1.72 7.59 -5.57
N GLN A 154 2.27 7.42 -6.77
CA GLN A 154 3.13 6.29 -7.07
C GLN A 154 4.43 6.34 -6.26
N LEU A 155 5.07 7.50 -6.16
CA LEU A 155 6.28 7.69 -5.36
C LEU A 155 6.04 7.37 -3.88
N TYR A 156 4.98 7.93 -3.29
CA TYR A 156 4.62 7.69 -1.90
C TYR A 156 4.40 6.20 -1.62
N ASN A 157 3.72 5.51 -2.54
CA ASN A 157 3.27 4.13 -2.34
C ASN A 157 4.28 3.06 -2.80
N VAL A 158 5.53 3.40 -3.15
CA VAL A 158 6.62 2.41 -3.24
C VAL A 158 6.73 1.62 -1.92
N PHE A 159 6.47 2.27 -0.80
CA PHE A 159 6.37 1.67 0.52
C PHE A 159 5.28 0.58 0.62
N PHE A 160 4.16 0.76 -0.08
CA PHE A 160 3.02 -0.15 -0.15
C PHE A 160 2.91 -0.78 -1.54
N ASN A 161 3.80 -1.69 -1.87
CA ASN A 161 3.94 -2.30 -3.21
C ASN A 161 2.60 -2.72 -3.85
N HIS A 162 1.66 -3.24 -3.08
CA HIS A 162 0.35 -3.70 -3.57
C HIS A 162 -0.58 -2.58 -4.04
N PHE A 163 -0.34 -1.31 -3.68
CA PHE A 163 -1.12 -0.19 -4.20
C PHE A 163 -0.85 0.09 -5.67
N HIS A 164 0.33 -0.29 -6.16
CA HIS A 164 0.68 -0.17 -7.59
C HIS A 164 -0.12 -1.13 -8.47
N ASP A 165 -0.59 -2.25 -7.95
CA ASP A 165 -1.49 -3.15 -8.68
C ASP A 165 -2.81 -2.45 -9.04
N VAL A 166 -3.36 -1.73 -8.08
CA VAL A 166 -4.61 -0.97 -8.25
C VAL A 166 -4.45 0.12 -9.32
N THR A 167 -3.39 0.93 -9.20
CA THR A 167 -3.13 2.01 -10.16
C THR A 167 -2.83 1.50 -11.57
N ALA A 168 -2.31 0.28 -11.70
CA ALA A 168 -2.06 -0.36 -12.98
C ALA A 168 -3.36 -0.66 -13.75
N PHE A 169 -4.44 -1.04 -13.06
CA PHE A 169 -5.67 -1.51 -13.71
C PHE A 169 -6.84 -0.54 -13.63
N PHE A 170 -6.87 0.37 -12.69
CA PHE A 170 -7.95 1.35 -12.56
C PHE A 170 -8.27 2.12 -13.86
N PRO A 171 -7.28 2.59 -14.68
CA PRO A 171 -7.61 3.27 -15.93
C PRO A 171 -8.40 2.39 -16.91
N LEU A 172 -8.23 1.06 -16.88
CA LEU A 172 -9.04 0.14 -17.70
C LEU A 172 -10.49 0.12 -17.26
N LEU A 173 -10.76 0.24 -15.96
CA LEU A 173 -12.13 0.28 -15.45
C LEU A 173 -12.90 1.46 -16.02
N LEU A 174 -12.32 2.67 -16.04
CA LEU A 174 -12.92 3.85 -16.64
C LEU A 174 -12.97 3.76 -18.18
N LEU A 175 -11.93 3.20 -18.81
CA LEU A 175 -11.93 3.02 -20.27
C LEU A 175 -13.05 2.07 -20.71
N THR A 176 -13.19 0.92 -20.04
CA THR A 176 -14.20 -0.07 -20.40
C THR A 176 -15.61 0.38 -20.06
N PHE A 177 -15.78 1.20 -19.00
CA PHE A 177 -17.02 1.91 -18.73
C PHE A 177 -17.43 2.80 -19.94
N GLU A 178 -16.53 3.62 -20.47
CA GLU A 178 -16.79 4.43 -21.66
C GLU A 178 -17.04 3.57 -22.92
N MET A 179 -16.31 2.46 -23.06
CA MET A 179 -16.52 1.53 -24.20
C MET A 179 -17.89 0.86 -24.13
N LEU A 180 -18.37 0.48 -22.96
CA LEU A 180 -19.72 -0.09 -22.80
C LEU A 180 -20.79 0.96 -23.05
N THR A 181 -20.67 2.14 -22.44
CA THR A 181 -21.72 3.16 -22.46
C THR A 181 -21.82 3.90 -23.79
N GLN A 182 -20.69 4.26 -24.40
CA GLN A 182 -20.66 5.06 -25.62
C GLN A 182 -20.44 4.25 -26.91
N ASP A 183 -19.59 3.20 -26.86
CA ASP A 183 -19.30 2.36 -28.05
C ASP A 183 -20.16 1.08 -28.06
N LYS A 184 -20.96 0.84 -27.01
CA LYS A 184 -21.84 -0.34 -26.85
C LYS A 184 -21.08 -1.68 -26.91
N ARG A 185 -19.79 -1.68 -26.53
CA ARG A 185 -18.98 -2.92 -26.42
C ARG A 185 -19.40 -3.68 -25.17
N ARG A 186 -19.75 -4.95 -25.36
CA ARG A 186 -20.28 -5.81 -24.29
C ARG A 186 -19.19 -6.68 -23.68
N GLY A 187 -19.31 -6.98 -22.38
CA GLY A 187 -18.46 -7.92 -21.63
C GLY A 187 -17.13 -7.32 -21.17
N VAL A 188 -16.64 -6.27 -21.83
CA VAL A 188 -15.33 -5.68 -21.49
C VAL A 188 -15.33 -4.98 -20.12
N PHE A 189 -16.47 -4.38 -19.74
CA PHE A 189 -16.61 -3.75 -18.43
C PHE A 189 -16.69 -4.82 -17.32
N ALA A 190 -17.43 -5.91 -17.53
CA ALA A 190 -17.46 -7.02 -16.58
C ALA A 190 -16.08 -7.61 -16.31
N LEU A 191 -15.24 -7.78 -17.36
CA LEU A 191 -13.87 -8.27 -17.21
C LEU A 191 -12.98 -7.27 -16.43
N ALA A 192 -13.14 -5.97 -16.65
CA ALA A 192 -12.39 -4.95 -15.91
C ALA A 192 -12.83 -4.90 -14.44
N VAL A 193 -14.13 -4.99 -14.17
CA VAL A 193 -14.67 -5.10 -12.80
C VAL A 193 -14.14 -6.35 -12.11
N ALA A 194 -14.18 -7.51 -12.79
CA ALA A 194 -13.64 -8.76 -12.24
C ALA A 194 -12.15 -8.64 -11.92
N LEU A 195 -11.35 -8.05 -12.80
CA LEU A 195 -9.93 -7.83 -12.60
C LEU A 195 -9.67 -6.93 -11.38
N CYS A 196 -10.33 -5.76 -11.30
CA CYS A 196 -10.14 -4.82 -10.20
C CYS A 196 -10.57 -5.42 -8.84
N ALA A 197 -11.72 -6.11 -8.81
CA ALA A 197 -12.20 -6.77 -7.60
C ALA A 197 -11.29 -7.92 -7.15
N THR A 198 -10.70 -8.67 -8.10
CA THR A 198 -9.75 -9.74 -7.80
C THR A 198 -8.42 -9.18 -7.30
N VAL A 199 -7.90 -8.13 -7.95
CA VAL A 199 -6.59 -7.54 -7.64
C VAL A 199 -6.53 -7.03 -6.21
N ASN A 200 -7.56 -6.31 -5.75
CA ASN A 200 -7.60 -5.83 -4.37
C ASN A 200 -9.03 -5.45 -3.95
N TYR A 201 -9.64 -6.27 -3.13
CA TYR A 201 -11.02 -6.09 -2.67
C TYR A 201 -11.24 -4.77 -1.90
N PHE A 202 -10.27 -4.32 -1.11
CA PHE A 202 -10.37 -3.09 -0.33
C PHE A 202 -10.38 -1.85 -1.24
N PHE A 203 -9.48 -1.79 -2.21
CA PHE A 203 -9.44 -0.68 -3.17
C PHE A 203 -10.58 -0.73 -4.17
N PHE A 204 -11.13 -1.91 -4.43
CA PHE A 204 -12.31 -2.04 -5.30
C PHE A 204 -13.51 -1.25 -4.77
N VAL A 205 -13.66 -1.12 -3.44
CA VAL A 205 -14.67 -0.22 -2.84
C VAL A 205 -14.41 1.23 -3.26
N CYS A 206 -13.15 1.69 -3.18
CA CYS A 206 -12.78 3.03 -3.65
C CYS A 206 -13.10 3.23 -5.14
N GLU A 207 -12.77 2.25 -5.96
CA GLU A 207 -12.99 2.29 -7.41
C GLU A 207 -14.48 2.29 -7.76
N ALA A 208 -15.28 1.46 -7.10
CA ALA A 208 -16.74 1.39 -7.29
C ALA A 208 -17.40 2.73 -6.94
N VAL A 209 -17.06 3.32 -5.79
CA VAL A 209 -17.56 4.64 -5.39
C VAL A 209 -17.18 5.70 -6.43
N PHE A 210 -15.92 5.70 -6.89
CA PHE A 210 -15.47 6.65 -7.90
C PHE A 210 -16.19 6.46 -9.24
N VAL A 211 -16.42 5.23 -9.69
CA VAL A 211 -17.18 4.92 -10.93
C VAL A 211 -18.61 5.43 -10.84
N VAL A 212 -19.26 5.28 -9.68
CA VAL A 212 -20.62 5.80 -9.45
C VAL A 212 -20.64 7.34 -9.56
N ILE A 213 -19.69 8.03 -8.93
CA ILE A 213 -19.56 9.50 -9.05
C ILE A 213 -19.26 9.89 -10.50
N TYR A 214 -18.33 9.19 -11.13
CA TYR A 214 -17.98 9.40 -12.54
C TYR A 214 -19.21 9.26 -13.45
N PHE A 215 -20.02 8.20 -13.25
CA PHE A 215 -21.26 7.98 -13.98
C PHE A 215 -22.21 9.20 -13.88
N PHE A 216 -22.54 9.65 -12.66
CA PHE A 216 -23.45 10.77 -12.49
C PHE A 216 -22.91 12.07 -13.09
N ILE A 217 -21.62 12.33 -12.95
CA ILE A 217 -20.98 13.52 -13.55
C ILE A 217 -20.97 13.42 -15.07
N ARG A 218 -20.69 12.23 -15.66
CA ARG A 218 -20.75 12.04 -17.13
C ARG A 218 -22.15 12.25 -17.68
N CYS A 219 -23.20 11.85 -16.97
CA CYS A 219 -24.59 12.09 -17.35
C CYS A 219 -24.94 13.59 -17.42
N THR A 220 -24.15 14.50 -16.84
CA THR A 220 -24.37 15.95 -16.99
C THR A 220 -23.86 16.53 -18.30
N GLU A 221 -23.16 15.74 -19.13
CA GLU A 221 -22.65 16.17 -20.43
C GLU A 221 -23.61 15.84 -21.58
N LYS A 222 -23.79 16.78 -22.50
CA LYS A 222 -24.75 16.63 -23.61
C LYS A 222 -24.39 15.55 -24.63
N ASP A 223 -23.12 15.23 -24.75
CA ASP A 223 -22.57 14.22 -25.67
C ASP A 223 -22.53 12.82 -25.04
N PHE A 224 -22.76 12.69 -23.74
CA PHE A 224 -22.86 11.41 -23.06
C PHE A 224 -24.29 10.84 -23.16
N LYS A 225 -24.44 9.87 -24.05
CA LYS A 225 -25.77 9.28 -24.32
C LYS A 225 -26.00 8.06 -23.41
N MET A 226 -27.00 8.15 -22.57
CA MET A 226 -27.43 7.06 -21.68
C MET A 226 -28.91 6.77 -21.93
N ASP A 227 -29.23 5.51 -22.18
CA ASP A 227 -30.60 5.00 -22.22
C ASP A 227 -30.78 3.93 -21.15
N PHE A 228 -32.03 3.55 -20.88
CA PHE A 228 -32.34 2.57 -19.84
C PHE A 228 -31.77 1.18 -20.14
N LYS A 229 -31.61 0.81 -21.41
CA LYS A 229 -31.00 -0.47 -21.83
C LYS A 229 -29.51 -0.50 -21.57
N ILE A 230 -28.81 0.62 -21.82
CA ILE A 230 -27.36 0.77 -21.56
C ILE A 230 -27.14 0.76 -20.05
N PHE A 231 -27.99 1.47 -19.27
CA PHE A 231 -27.91 1.48 -17.80
C PHE A 231 -28.12 0.08 -17.21
N GLY A 232 -29.18 -0.64 -17.63
CA GLY A 232 -29.43 -2.00 -17.17
C GLY A 232 -28.28 -2.96 -17.50
N ARG A 233 -27.64 -2.79 -18.67
CA ARG A 233 -26.44 -3.53 -19.04
C ARG A 233 -25.22 -3.17 -18.18
N LEU A 234 -25.02 -1.90 -17.89
CA LEU A 234 -23.95 -1.43 -17.01
C LEU A 234 -24.07 -2.09 -15.62
N CYS A 235 -25.27 -2.08 -15.05
CA CYS A 235 -25.55 -2.76 -13.78
C CYS A 235 -25.32 -4.28 -13.88
N PHE A 236 -25.79 -4.92 -14.95
CA PHE A 236 -25.59 -6.36 -15.17
C PHE A 236 -24.10 -6.72 -15.28
N GLU A 237 -23.32 -5.97 -16.08
CA GLU A 237 -21.89 -6.24 -16.23
C GLU A 237 -21.11 -5.94 -14.95
N ALA A 238 -21.52 -4.95 -14.15
CA ALA A 238 -20.93 -4.70 -12.83
C ALA A 238 -21.13 -5.91 -11.89
N VAL A 239 -22.38 -6.39 -11.78
CA VAL A 239 -22.70 -7.57 -10.94
C VAL A 239 -22.00 -8.82 -11.46
N LEU A 240 -22.01 -9.06 -12.77
CA LEU A 240 -21.30 -10.19 -13.38
C LEU A 240 -19.78 -10.14 -13.09
N GLY A 241 -19.17 -8.96 -13.19
CA GLY A 241 -17.75 -8.79 -12.89
C GLY A 241 -17.40 -9.13 -11.43
N VAL A 242 -18.22 -8.67 -10.48
CA VAL A 242 -18.07 -9.04 -9.07
C VAL A 242 -18.27 -10.54 -8.86
N ALA A 243 -19.30 -11.13 -9.49
CA ALA A 243 -19.56 -12.56 -9.40
C ALA A 243 -18.37 -13.41 -9.91
N LEU A 244 -17.71 -12.98 -11.00
CA LEU A 244 -16.51 -13.62 -11.52
C LEU A 244 -15.31 -13.53 -10.56
N ALA A 245 -15.23 -12.50 -9.72
CA ALA A 245 -14.16 -12.31 -8.73
C ALA A 245 -14.42 -13.04 -7.41
N CYS A 246 -15.63 -13.60 -7.18
CA CYS A 246 -16.05 -14.13 -5.87
C CYS A 246 -15.16 -15.25 -5.33
N PHE A 247 -14.38 -15.94 -6.14
CA PHE A 247 -13.46 -16.98 -5.68
C PHE A 247 -12.34 -16.47 -4.75
N ILE A 248 -11.97 -15.18 -4.85
CA ILE A 248 -11.06 -14.48 -3.94
C ILE A 248 -11.80 -13.41 -3.14
N PHE A 249 -12.67 -12.64 -3.82
CA PHE A 249 -13.34 -11.49 -3.24
C PHE A 249 -14.24 -11.88 -2.05
N LEU A 250 -15.03 -12.94 -2.18
CA LEU A 250 -15.97 -13.34 -1.13
C LEU A 250 -15.27 -13.85 0.13
N PRO A 251 -14.29 -14.79 0.08
CA PRO A 251 -13.54 -15.19 1.26
C PRO A 251 -12.84 -14.02 1.96
N ALA A 252 -12.19 -13.14 1.20
CA ALA A 252 -11.50 -11.97 1.75
C ALA A 252 -12.47 -10.99 2.45
N CYS A 253 -13.67 -10.78 1.88
CA CYS A 253 -14.69 -9.94 2.51
C CYS A 253 -15.22 -10.57 3.81
N ILE A 254 -15.49 -11.88 3.85
CA ILE A 254 -15.97 -12.58 5.04
C ILE A 254 -14.96 -12.44 6.19
N ASP A 255 -13.69 -12.69 5.93
CA ASP A 255 -12.64 -12.56 6.94
C ASP A 255 -12.48 -11.12 7.45
N THR A 256 -12.76 -10.12 6.58
CA THR A 256 -12.61 -8.70 6.94
C THR A 256 -13.84 -8.17 7.70
N LEU A 257 -15.04 -8.62 7.37
CA LEU A 257 -16.29 -8.09 7.95
C LEU A 257 -16.38 -8.28 9.47
N ASN A 258 -15.78 -9.34 10.00
CA ASN A 258 -15.75 -9.63 11.44
C ASN A 258 -14.58 -8.93 12.17
N ASN A 259 -13.76 -8.16 11.47
CA ASN A 259 -12.61 -7.49 12.08
C ASN A 259 -13.05 -6.21 12.79
N PRO A 260 -12.79 -6.03 14.12
CA PRO A 260 -13.19 -4.84 14.87
C PRO A 260 -12.71 -3.51 14.28
N ARG A 261 -11.67 -3.51 13.48
CA ARG A 261 -11.10 -2.32 12.84
C ARG A 261 -11.99 -1.71 11.76
N VAL A 262 -12.98 -2.45 11.23
CA VAL A 262 -13.90 -1.94 10.21
C VAL A 262 -15.18 -1.32 10.80
N ASP A 263 -15.38 -1.38 12.12
CA ASP A 263 -16.59 -0.90 12.80
C ASP A 263 -16.48 0.52 13.31
N SER A 264 -15.38 1.21 13.06
CA SER A 264 -15.25 2.62 13.42
C SER A 264 -16.12 3.49 12.51
N ARG A 265 -16.93 4.38 13.10
CA ARG A 265 -17.77 5.32 12.36
C ARG A 265 -17.54 6.73 12.87
N LEU A 266 -17.73 7.72 11.98
CA LEU A 266 -17.69 9.13 12.34
C LEU A 266 -19.07 9.58 12.83
N TYR A 267 -19.09 10.40 13.88
CA TYR A 267 -20.31 10.96 14.47
C TYR A 267 -20.17 12.46 14.73
N GLY A 268 -21.31 13.14 14.77
CA GLY A 268 -21.38 14.56 15.17
C GLY A 268 -20.53 15.47 14.27
N ILE A 269 -19.76 16.34 14.90
CA ILE A 269 -18.94 17.35 14.20
C ILE A 269 -17.79 16.75 13.41
N ASP A 270 -17.30 15.56 13.80
CA ASP A 270 -16.21 14.83 13.12
C ASP A 270 -16.63 14.32 11.74
N MET A 271 -17.91 14.30 11.43
CA MET A 271 -18.40 14.03 10.08
C MET A 271 -18.09 15.18 9.11
N ILE A 272 -17.98 16.41 9.60
CA ILE A 272 -17.86 17.62 8.78
C ILE A 272 -16.42 18.15 8.79
N PHE A 273 -15.77 18.15 9.95
CA PHE A 273 -14.43 18.70 10.12
C PHE A 273 -13.45 17.63 10.60
N TYR A 274 -12.24 17.67 10.02
CA TYR A 274 -11.14 16.87 10.53
C TYR A 274 -10.69 17.40 11.89
N ASN A 275 -10.44 16.53 12.86
CA ASN A 275 -9.86 16.88 14.17
C ASN A 275 -8.44 17.47 14.05
N GLU A 276 -7.85 17.39 12.87
CA GLU A 276 -6.52 17.87 12.56
C GLU A 276 -6.59 19.15 11.71
N SER A 277 -6.24 20.28 12.30
CA SER A 277 -6.21 21.59 11.62
C SER A 277 -5.28 21.63 10.39
N VAL A 278 -4.23 20.80 10.40
CA VAL A 278 -3.25 20.71 9.32
C VAL A 278 -3.69 19.88 8.12
N ARG A 279 -4.80 19.16 8.21
CA ARG A 279 -5.24 18.20 7.17
C ARG A 279 -5.44 18.84 5.80
N ILE A 280 -6.19 19.93 5.73
CA ILE A 280 -6.46 20.63 4.46
C ILE A 280 -5.21 21.29 3.89
N PRO A 281 -4.40 22.07 4.66
CA PRO A 281 -3.10 22.55 4.20
C PRO A 281 -2.18 21.43 3.66
N ARG A 282 -2.19 20.27 4.29
CA ARG A 282 -1.40 19.11 3.85
C ARG A 282 -1.90 18.53 2.54
N ILE A 283 -3.21 18.42 2.33
CA ILE A 283 -3.76 18.01 1.04
C ILE A 283 -3.27 18.98 -0.04
N ILE A 284 -3.34 20.28 0.20
CA ILE A 284 -2.85 21.29 -0.74
C ILE A 284 -1.35 21.10 -1.01
N GLN A 285 -0.53 20.94 0.02
CA GLN A 285 0.91 20.66 -0.13
C GLN A 285 1.15 19.45 -1.02
N GLY A 286 0.47 18.33 -0.77
CA GLY A 286 0.64 17.07 -1.50
C GLY A 286 0.30 17.14 -2.99
N PHE A 287 -0.48 18.16 -3.42
CA PHE A 287 -0.77 18.40 -4.83
C PHE A 287 0.20 19.39 -5.50
N PHE A 288 0.79 20.31 -4.75
CA PHE A 288 1.64 21.36 -5.31
C PHE A 288 3.13 21.05 -5.23
N MET A 289 3.56 20.27 -4.26
CA MET A 289 4.97 19.93 -4.03
C MET A 289 5.19 18.42 -4.14
N MET A 290 6.43 18.03 -4.37
CA MET A 290 6.86 16.64 -4.19
C MET A 290 6.44 16.17 -2.79
N SER A 291 5.77 15.02 -2.74
CA SER A 291 5.09 14.56 -1.53
C SER A 291 6.07 14.12 -0.44
N ASP A 292 5.67 14.29 0.81
CA ASP A 292 6.33 13.64 1.94
C ASP A 292 6.28 12.11 1.76
N MET A 293 7.16 11.40 2.44
CA MET A 293 7.21 9.94 2.44
C MET A 293 6.40 9.35 3.59
N PRO A 294 5.94 8.08 3.50
CA PRO A 294 5.30 7.40 4.62
C PRO A 294 6.13 7.49 5.90
N ALA A 295 5.47 7.67 7.03
CA ALA A 295 6.05 7.91 8.36
C ALA A 295 6.91 9.18 8.53
N ARG A 296 7.29 9.87 7.45
CA ARG A 296 8.24 10.99 7.44
C ARG A 296 7.58 12.30 7.03
N VAL A 297 6.65 12.76 7.86
CA VAL A 297 5.91 14.01 7.65
C VAL A 297 6.76 15.21 8.07
N ASN A 298 6.88 16.22 7.20
CA ASN A 298 7.75 17.37 7.43
C ASN A 298 7.08 18.54 8.19
N ILE A 299 6.41 19.44 7.46
CA ILE A 299 5.98 20.74 8.03
C ILE A 299 4.56 20.73 8.61
N LEU A 300 3.67 19.90 8.10
CA LEU A 300 2.27 19.82 8.49
C LEU A 300 2.01 18.47 9.18
N ARG A 301 2.50 18.35 10.41
CA ARG A 301 2.55 17.08 11.16
C ARG A 301 1.21 16.74 11.79
N SER A 302 0.85 15.48 11.68
CA SER A 302 -0.19 14.82 12.46
C SER A 302 0.02 13.31 12.42
N ASP A 303 -0.46 12.58 13.42
CA ASP A 303 -0.29 11.13 13.47
C ASP A 303 -1.04 10.42 12.34
N ASN A 304 -2.25 10.85 12.04
CA ASN A 304 -3.04 10.31 10.92
C ASN A 304 -2.45 10.64 9.54
N ALA A 305 -1.53 11.62 9.46
CA ALA A 305 -0.87 11.97 8.21
C ALA A 305 0.24 11.00 7.80
N ARG A 306 0.80 10.25 8.77
CA ARG A 306 1.98 9.38 8.54
C ARG A 306 1.77 8.32 7.46
N TRP A 307 0.55 7.77 7.37
CA TRP A 307 0.22 6.64 6.51
C TRP A 307 -0.90 6.94 5.52
N ALA A 308 -1.22 8.22 5.34
CA ALA A 308 -2.46 8.65 4.69
C ALA A 308 -2.43 8.61 3.15
N SER A 309 -1.30 8.44 2.49
CA SER A 309 -1.13 8.52 1.02
C SER A 309 -1.60 9.84 0.41
N ILE A 310 -1.42 10.97 1.13
CA ILE A 310 -1.75 12.32 0.62
C ILE A 310 -0.63 12.77 -0.32
N ALA A 311 -0.72 12.37 -1.57
CA ALA A 311 0.32 12.58 -2.55
C ALA A 311 -0.27 12.66 -3.96
N GLY A 312 -0.46 13.86 -4.48
CA GLY A 312 -1.06 14.11 -5.79
C GLY A 312 -0.17 14.91 -6.74
N TYR A 313 1.09 15.15 -6.39
CA TYR A 313 2.03 15.91 -7.19
C TYR A 313 2.25 15.28 -8.58
N LEU A 314 2.17 16.11 -9.62
CA LEU A 314 2.51 15.71 -10.98
C LEU A 314 3.88 16.30 -11.34
N PRO A 315 4.92 15.47 -11.53
CA PRO A 315 6.28 15.94 -11.82
C PRO A 315 6.31 16.92 -13.00
N LEU A 316 7.09 17.98 -12.90
CA LEU A 316 7.16 19.11 -13.83
C LEU A 316 5.93 20.04 -13.78
N PHE A 317 4.71 19.49 -13.91
CA PHE A 317 3.49 20.30 -14.08
C PHE A 317 2.85 20.73 -12.76
N SER A 318 3.05 20.00 -11.67
CA SER A 318 2.29 20.24 -10.44
C SER A 318 0.78 20.38 -10.75
N MET A 319 0.10 21.37 -10.25
CA MET A 319 -1.30 21.69 -10.56
C MET A 319 -1.50 22.59 -11.79
N CYS A 320 -0.43 22.91 -12.53
CA CYS A 320 -0.48 23.92 -13.61
C CYS A 320 -1.53 23.61 -14.69
N GLY A 321 -1.51 22.38 -15.23
CA GLY A 321 -2.46 21.95 -16.25
C GLY A 321 -3.90 21.88 -15.75
N VAL A 322 -4.07 21.41 -14.52
CA VAL A 322 -5.39 21.27 -13.86
C VAL A 322 -6.05 22.65 -13.65
N ILE A 323 -5.29 23.59 -13.08
CA ILE A 323 -5.79 24.97 -12.84
C ILE A 323 -6.11 25.67 -14.17
N ALA A 324 -5.24 25.50 -15.18
CA ALA A 324 -5.48 26.02 -16.53
C ALA A 324 -6.78 25.45 -17.10
N PHE A 325 -7.00 24.16 -16.98
CA PHE A 325 -8.21 23.50 -17.47
C PHE A 325 -9.47 24.02 -16.76
N ILE A 326 -9.46 24.07 -15.43
CA ILE A 326 -10.60 24.56 -14.64
C ILE A 326 -10.97 25.99 -15.04
N ARG A 327 -9.97 26.87 -15.27
CA ARG A 327 -10.20 28.27 -15.67
C ARG A 327 -10.80 28.39 -17.04
N ASN A 328 -10.37 27.54 -17.98
CA ASN A 328 -10.79 27.60 -19.38
C ASN A 328 -12.08 26.80 -19.64
N LYS A 329 -12.34 25.74 -18.89
CA LYS A 329 -13.42 24.76 -19.13
C LYS A 329 -14.26 24.50 -17.87
N LYS A 330 -14.79 25.57 -17.28
CA LYS A 330 -15.53 25.51 -15.98
C LYS A 330 -16.72 24.55 -15.98
N LYS A 331 -17.40 24.36 -17.10
CA LYS A 331 -18.62 23.52 -17.20
C LYS A 331 -18.33 22.10 -17.64
N HIS A 332 -17.08 21.74 -17.98
CA HIS A 332 -16.70 20.43 -18.47
C HIS A 332 -16.78 19.38 -17.35
N TRP A 333 -17.18 18.17 -17.68
CA TRP A 333 -17.34 17.07 -16.71
C TRP A 333 -16.10 16.83 -15.84
N ALA A 334 -14.89 16.89 -16.42
CA ALA A 334 -13.66 16.71 -15.65
C ALA A 334 -13.48 17.79 -14.58
N THR A 335 -13.86 19.06 -14.86
CA THR A 335 -13.86 20.13 -13.85
C THR A 335 -14.85 19.84 -12.72
N LYS A 336 -16.07 19.40 -13.06
CA LYS A 336 -17.09 19.03 -12.06
C LYS A 336 -16.59 17.86 -11.19
N LEU A 337 -16.00 16.85 -11.82
CA LEU A 337 -15.49 15.66 -11.13
C LEU A 337 -14.36 16.00 -10.14
N ILE A 338 -13.39 16.82 -10.56
CA ILE A 338 -12.31 17.28 -9.69
C ILE A 338 -12.85 18.17 -8.55
N ALA A 339 -13.85 19.02 -8.82
CA ALA A 339 -14.49 19.82 -7.78
C ALA A 339 -15.19 18.94 -6.72
N VAL A 340 -15.98 17.95 -7.17
CA VAL A 340 -16.61 16.98 -6.27
C VAL A 340 -15.56 16.20 -5.48
N SER A 341 -14.51 15.69 -6.15
CA SER A 341 -13.41 14.99 -5.48
C SER A 341 -12.72 15.89 -4.44
N GLY A 342 -12.48 17.15 -4.75
CA GLY A 342 -11.90 18.12 -3.82
C GLY A 342 -12.75 18.34 -2.57
N ILE A 343 -14.08 18.44 -2.72
CA ILE A 343 -15.01 18.52 -1.58
C ILE A 343 -14.92 17.23 -0.75
N MET A 344 -14.93 16.06 -1.41
CA MET A 344 -14.85 14.76 -0.70
C MET A 344 -13.52 14.59 0.04
N MET A 345 -12.41 15.11 -0.48
CA MET A 345 -11.12 15.13 0.22
C MET A 345 -11.15 15.99 1.49
N CYS A 346 -11.93 17.08 1.49
CA CYS A 346 -11.96 18.07 2.58
C CYS A 346 -12.98 17.75 3.67
N VAL A 347 -13.95 16.86 3.43
CA VAL A 347 -15.01 16.50 4.39
C VAL A 347 -14.80 15.05 4.85
N PRO A 348 -14.56 14.80 6.15
CA PRO A 348 -14.22 13.47 6.67
C PRO A 348 -15.24 12.40 6.31
N TRP A 349 -16.53 12.67 6.50
CA TRP A 349 -17.57 11.71 6.19
C TRP A 349 -17.60 11.33 4.69
N LEU A 350 -17.44 12.31 3.80
CA LEU A 350 -17.38 12.08 2.36
C LEU A 350 -16.10 11.31 1.97
N ASN A 351 -14.98 11.57 2.64
CA ASN A 351 -13.75 10.79 2.46
C ASN A 351 -13.94 9.35 2.91
N SER A 352 -14.66 9.12 4.01
CA SER A 352 -14.89 7.78 4.56
C SER A 352 -15.75 6.87 3.67
N VAL A 353 -16.55 7.44 2.76
CA VAL A 353 -17.33 6.65 1.77
C VAL A 353 -16.44 5.74 0.94
N PHE A 354 -15.22 6.16 0.64
CA PHE A 354 -14.24 5.37 -0.11
C PHE A 354 -13.67 4.19 0.69
N VAL A 355 -13.88 4.12 1.98
CA VAL A 355 -13.50 3.03 2.87
C VAL A 355 -14.71 2.45 3.61
N ALA A 356 -15.84 2.32 2.91
CA ALA A 356 -17.10 1.77 3.42
C ALA A 356 -17.61 2.46 4.70
N LEU A 357 -17.48 3.79 4.77
CA LEU A 357 -17.86 4.65 5.92
C LEU A 357 -17.05 4.37 7.20
N ASN A 358 -15.93 3.67 7.13
CA ASN A 358 -15.01 3.56 8.25
C ASN A 358 -14.32 4.92 8.50
N SER A 359 -14.08 5.28 9.77
CA SER A 359 -13.52 6.58 10.19
C SER A 359 -12.07 6.84 9.74
N SER A 360 -11.57 6.07 8.79
CA SER A 360 -10.21 6.21 8.28
C SER A 360 -9.96 7.57 7.62
N TYR A 361 -8.87 8.23 8.01
CA TYR A 361 -8.37 9.46 7.37
C TYR A 361 -7.49 9.19 6.14
N TYR A 362 -7.47 7.98 5.61
CA TYR A 362 -6.65 7.64 4.45
C TYR A 362 -7.12 8.32 3.17
N ALA A 363 -6.15 8.76 2.36
CA ALA A 363 -6.35 9.33 1.04
C ALA A 363 -6.02 8.31 -0.07
N ARG A 364 -6.21 7.03 0.21
CA ARG A 364 -5.81 5.92 -0.66
C ARG A 364 -6.54 5.88 -1.99
N TRP A 365 -7.68 6.57 -2.12
CA TRP A 365 -8.44 6.70 -3.36
C TRP A 365 -7.96 7.84 -4.28
N PHE A 366 -6.96 8.63 -3.87
CA PHE A 366 -6.50 9.81 -4.63
C PHE A 366 -5.92 9.47 -6.01
N PHE A 367 -5.49 8.24 -6.25
CA PHE A 367 -5.08 7.80 -7.59
C PHE A 367 -6.17 8.04 -8.66
N ALA A 368 -7.44 7.96 -8.28
CA ALA A 368 -8.55 8.11 -9.21
C ALA A 368 -8.71 9.55 -9.73
N PRO A 369 -8.83 10.59 -8.89
CA PRO A 369 -8.80 11.98 -9.37
C PRO A 369 -7.46 12.38 -10.02
N ILE A 370 -6.33 11.79 -9.63
CA ILE A 370 -5.03 12.04 -10.28
C ILE A 370 -5.05 11.63 -11.76
N LEU A 371 -5.70 10.53 -12.12
CA LEU A 371 -5.89 10.14 -13.52
C LEU A 371 -6.63 11.22 -14.31
N ILE A 372 -7.67 11.82 -13.72
CA ILE A 372 -8.43 12.91 -14.33
C ILE A 372 -7.58 14.20 -14.43
N MET A 373 -6.76 14.49 -13.43
CA MET A 373 -5.81 15.60 -13.47
C MET A 373 -4.79 15.45 -14.61
N CYS A 374 -4.31 14.25 -14.85
CA CYS A 374 -3.42 13.92 -15.97
C CYS A 374 -4.13 14.11 -17.33
N LEU A 375 -5.39 13.68 -17.44
CA LEU A 375 -6.23 13.93 -18.60
C LEU A 375 -6.42 15.44 -18.85
N MET A 376 -6.73 16.22 -17.81
CA MET A 376 -6.89 17.68 -17.91
C MET A 376 -5.61 18.37 -18.37
N THR A 377 -4.46 17.94 -17.84
CA THR A 377 -3.14 18.46 -18.23
C THR A 377 -2.83 18.13 -19.69
N ALA A 378 -3.08 16.89 -20.13
CA ALA A 378 -2.91 16.47 -21.51
C ALA A 378 -3.81 17.28 -22.47
N LYS A 379 -5.05 17.57 -22.05
CA LYS A 379 -6.00 18.38 -22.83
C LYS A 379 -5.54 19.83 -23.00
N MET A 380 -4.97 20.43 -21.95
CA MET A 380 -4.41 21.79 -22.04
C MET A 380 -3.16 21.85 -22.94
N LEU A 381 -2.32 20.83 -22.90
CA LEU A 381 -1.16 20.72 -23.80
C LEU A 381 -1.58 20.56 -25.27
N GLU A 382 -2.68 19.85 -25.53
CA GLU A 382 -3.26 19.71 -26.86
C GLU A 382 -3.73 21.08 -27.41
N GLU A 383 -4.24 21.97 -26.56
CA GLU A 383 -4.71 23.33 -26.93
C GLU A 383 -3.57 24.35 -27.03
N GLY A 384 -2.38 24.00 -26.54
CA GLY A 384 -1.17 24.81 -26.66
C GLY A 384 -0.65 25.35 -25.33
N ALA A 385 0.67 25.64 -25.30
CA ALA A 385 1.38 26.01 -24.07
C ALA A 385 0.89 27.34 -23.45
N ASP A 386 0.36 28.25 -24.24
CA ASP A 386 -0.15 29.54 -23.74
C ASP A 386 -1.32 29.38 -22.76
N THR A 387 -2.09 28.29 -22.87
CA THR A 387 -3.18 27.99 -21.96
C THR A 387 -2.69 27.75 -20.53
N LEU A 388 -1.44 27.27 -20.36
CA LEU A 388 -0.85 26.92 -19.08
C LEU A 388 -0.40 28.13 -18.25
N LYS A 389 -0.21 29.33 -18.87
CA LYS A 389 0.35 30.51 -18.19
C LYS A 389 -0.39 30.91 -16.91
N LYS A 390 -1.74 30.80 -16.92
CA LYS A 390 -2.55 31.15 -15.73
C LYS A 390 -2.40 30.15 -14.61
N GLY A 391 -2.26 28.87 -14.95
CA GLY A 391 -1.99 27.80 -13.97
C GLY A 391 -0.59 27.94 -13.38
N PHE A 392 0.40 28.19 -14.22
CA PHE A 392 1.79 28.35 -13.85
C PHE A 392 2.01 29.42 -12.77
N LYS A 393 1.38 30.61 -12.93
CA LYS A 393 1.50 31.70 -11.93
C LYS A 393 1.08 31.24 -10.52
N LEU A 394 -0.01 30.46 -10.41
CA LEU A 394 -0.45 29.98 -9.11
C LEU A 394 0.50 28.91 -8.54
N VAL A 395 1.05 28.04 -9.39
CA VAL A 395 2.06 27.06 -8.93
C VAL A 395 3.27 27.77 -8.34
N VAL A 396 3.80 28.80 -9.01
CA VAL A 396 4.94 29.59 -8.48
C VAL A 396 4.61 30.21 -7.13
N VAL A 397 3.42 30.82 -6.98
CA VAL A 397 2.99 31.41 -5.70
C VAL A 397 2.94 30.34 -4.61
N MET A 398 2.39 29.16 -4.89
CA MET A 398 2.29 28.10 -3.89
C MET A 398 3.65 27.53 -3.50
N VAL A 399 4.57 27.38 -4.46
CA VAL A 399 5.96 26.96 -4.16
C VAL A 399 6.65 27.96 -3.23
N ILE A 400 6.46 29.27 -3.48
CA ILE A 400 7.01 30.33 -2.60
C ILE A 400 6.37 30.27 -1.20
N ILE A 401 5.05 30.06 -1.10
CA ILE A 401 4.35 29.95 0.18
C ILE A 401 4.91 28.77 1.00
N PHE A 402 5.08 27.59 0.39
CA PHE A 402 5.63 26.43 1.10
C PHE A 402 7.09 26.61 1.49
N LEU A 403 7.90 27.29 0.66
CA LEU A 403 9.24 27.69 1.09
C LEU A 403 9.17 28.59 2.33
N GLY A 404 8.32 29.62 2.29
CA GLY A 404 8.13 30.55 3.41
C GLY A 404 7.71 29.82 4.70
N ILE A 405 6.81 28.83 4.62
CA ILE A 405 6.42 28.02 5.77
C ILE A 405 7.62 27.23 6.31
N GLY A 406 8.41 26.56 5.46
CA GLY A 406 9.59 25.81 5.90
C GLY A 406 10.68 26.69 6.52
N MET A 407 10.71 28.00 6.16
CA MET A 407 11.64 29.00 6.69
C MET A 407 11.15 29.71 7.95
N LEU A 408 9.93 29.42 8.43
CA LEU A 408 9.43 30.02 9.68
C LEU A 408 10.39 29.74 10.85
N PRO A 409 10.57 30.69 11.80
CA PRO A 409 11.44 30.48 12.92
C PRO A 409 10.91 29.40 13.86
N THR A 410 11.82 28.58 14.36
CA THR A 410 11.58 27.66 15.48
C THR A 410 12.54 27.95 16.61
N MET A 411 12.20 27.54 17.82
CA MET A 411 13.07 27.74 18.98
C MET A 411 13.99 26.52 19.16
N GLU A 412 15.30 26.75 19.18
CA GLU A 412 16.33 25.74 19.44
C GLU A 412 17.30 26.32 20.47
N ASP A 413 17.47 25.68 21.61
CA ASP A 413 18.31 26.14 22.74
C ASP A 413 18.01 27.59 23.17
N GLY A 414 16.75 28.00 23.16
CA GLY A 414 16.32 29.35 23.54
C GLY A 414 16.60 30.45 22.51
N LYS A 415 17.04 30.08 21.29
CA LYS A 415 17.27 31.02 20.19
C LYS A 415 16.32 30.72 19.01
N ALA A 416 15.88 31.78 18.33
CA ALA A 416 15.10 31.65 17.10
C ALA A 416 16.03 31.21 15.95
N VAL A 417 15.75 30.06 15.38
CA VAL A 417 16.51 29.52 14.22
C VAL A 417 15.54 29.39 13.04
N PHE A 418 15.98 29.86 11.87
CA PHE A 418 15.20 29.80 10.63
C PHE A 418 15.56 28.54 9.84
N GLY A 419 14.57 28.01 9.08
CA GLY A 419 14.79 26.90 8.17
C GLY A 419 14.89 25.52 8.82
N LYS A 420 14.65 25.43 10.13
CA LYS A 420 14.65 24.17 10.89
C LYS A 420 13.26 23.72 11.34
N LEU A 421 12.19 24.36 10.85
CA LEU A 421 10.83 23.95 11.14
C LEU A 421 10.50 22.52 10.63
N PRO A 422 10.97 22.07 9.44
CA PRO A 422 10.72 20.71 8.98
C PRO A 422 11.38 19.67 9.90
N GLN A 423 10.67 18.56 10.17
CA GLN A 423 11.22 17.49 11.01
C GLN A 423 12.41 16.78 10.36
N TYR A 424 12.29 16.55 9.04
CA TYR A 424 13.33 15.95 8.21
C TYR A 424 13.86 17.03 7.26
N VAL A 425 14.73 17.90 7.80
CA VAL A 425 15.20 19.14 7.15
C VAL A 425 15.76 18.87 5.75
N ASP A 426 16.69 17.92 5.63
CA ASP A 426 17.35 17.61 4.35
C ASP A 426 16.35 17.08 3.31
N MET A 427 15.42 16.21 3.75
CA MET A 427 14.36 15.69 2.88
C MET A 427 13.47 16.82 2.37
N TYR A 428 13.06 17.72 3.25
CA TYR A 428 12.20 18.84 2.87
C TYR A 428 12.86 19.74 1.83
N TYR A 429 14.11 20.13 2.05
CA TYR A 429 14.81 21.01 1.12
C TYR A 429 15.18 20.29 -0.18
N MET A 430 15.46 19.00 -0.17
CA MET A 430 15.59 18.21 -1.40
C MET A 430 14.27 18.20 -2.20
N GLN A 431 13.14 17.91 -1.56
CA GLN A 431 11.82 17.92 -2.20
C GLN A 431 11.46 19.30 -2.74
N PHE A 432 11.75 20.35 -1.95
CA PHE A 432 11.58 21.74 -2.37
C PHE A 432 12.46 22.07 -3.59
N ALA A 433 13.74 21.73 -3.56
CA ALA A 433 14.68 22.00 -4.65
C ALA A 433 14.23 21.30 -5.96
N VAL A 434 13.86 20.02 -5.89
CA VAL A 434 13.31 19.29 -7.06
C VAL A 434 12.07 19.99 -7.59
N THR A 435 11.13 20.36 -6.73
CA THR A 435 9.90 21.06 -7.13
C THR A 435 10.19 22.41 -7.76
N ALA A 436 11.08 23.21 -7.16
CA ALA A 436 11.45 24.55 -7.64
C ALA A 436 12.17 24.49 -8.99
N ILE A 437 13.14 23.59 -9.14
CA ILE A 437 13.89 23.41 -10.40
C ILE A 437 12.91 22.97 -11.50
N LEU A 438 12.04 22.00 -11.26
CA LEU A 438 11.07 21.55 -12.24
C LEU A 438 10.05 22.64 -12.57
N THR A 439 9.65 23.48 -11.60
CA THR A 439 8.79 24.64 -11.84
C THR A 439 9.49 25.67 -12.72
N ALA A 440 10.78 25.95 -12.50
CA ALA A 440 11.57 26.84 -13.35
C ALA A 440 11.69 26.29 -14.79
N VAL A 441 11.97 25.00 -14.95
CA VAL A 441 12.00 24.32 -16.26
C VAL A 441 10.64 24.42 -16.95
N LEU A 442 9.53 24.22 -16.23
CA LEU A 442 8.18 24.43 -16.79
C LEU A 442 7.98 25.87 -17.26
N GLY A 443 8.48 26.86 -16.50
CA GLY A 443 8.45 28.27 -16.91
C GLY A 443 9.19 28.50 -18.22
N ILE A 444 10.38 27.95 -18.37
CA ILE A 444 11.16 28.01 -19.62
C ILE A 444 10.37 27.41 -20.79
N ILE A 445 9.76 26.24 -20.56
CA ILE A 445 8.92 25.58 -21.60
C ILE A 445 7.75 26.46 -22.00
N ILE A 446 7.02 27.06 -21.07
CA ILE A 446 5.81 27.85 -21.34
C ILE A 446 6.12 29.19 -22.05
N TYR A 447 7.21 29.86 -21.68
CA TYR A 447 7.51 31.19 -22.14
C TYR A 447 8.44 31.26 -23.35
N TYR A 448 9.35 30.29 -23.52
CA TYR A 448 10.40 30.34 -24.54
C TYR A 448 10.31 29.24 -25.61
N LEU A 449 9.68 28.07 -25.33
CA LEU A 449 9.61 26.96 -26.27
C LEU A 449 8.38 26.93 -27.21
N PRO A 450 7.25 27.60 -26.97
CA PRO A 450 5.97 27.31 -27.68
C PRO A 450 5.96 27.50 -29.20
N ARG A 451 7.02 28.06 -29.78
CA ARG A 451 7.12 28.34 -31.23
C ARG A 451 7.93 27.30 -32.02
N THR A 452 8.40 26.22 -31.37
CA THR A 452 9.20 25.20 -32.05
C THR A 452 8.34 24.13 -32.71
N LYS A 453 8.75 23.67 -33.92
CA LYS A 453 8.06 22.57 -34.63
C LYS A 453 8.01 21.25 -33.84
N ASN A 454 8.94 21.08 -32.92
CA ASN A 454 9.07 19.87 -32.12
C ASN A 454 8.62 20.03 -30.65
N PHE A 455 7.86 21.08 -30.34
CA PHE A 455 7.41 21.43 -29.01
C PHE A 455 6.90 20.20 -28.23
N SER A 456 5.89 19.48 -28.76
CA SER A 456 5.28 18.35 -28.08
C SER A 456 6.26 17.22 -27.77
N ARG A 457 7.23 16.96 -28.66
CA ARG A 457 8.25 15.91 -28.44
C ARG A 457 9.26 16.31 -27.38
N ILE A 458 9.70 17.58 -27.40
CA ILE A 458 10.63 18.11 -26.40
C ILE A 458 9.98 18.05 -25.02
N VAL A 459 8.74 18.50 -24.89
CA VAL A 459 8.00 18.48 -23.62
C VAL A 459 7.77 17.03 -23.15
N SER A 460 7.50 16.09 -24.07
CA SER A 460 7.40 14.65 -23.71
C SER A 460 8.70 14.12 -23.10
N GLY A 461 9.84 14.43 -23.72
CA GLY A 461 11.16 14.00 -23.22
C GLY A 461 11.51 14.65 -21.87
N VAL A 462 11.28 15.96 -21.74
CA VAL A 462 11.52 16.67 -20.47
C VAL A 462 10.59 16.17 -19.36
N THR A 463 9.33 15.87 -19.68
CA THR A 463 8.40 15.31 -18.69
C THR A 463 8.84 13.92 -18.23
N ALA A 464 9.26 13.07 -19.17
CA ALA A 464 9.79 11.75 -18.82
C ALA A 464 11.03 11.85 -17.91
N ALA A 465 11.97 12.73 -18.25
CA ALA A 465 13.13 12.98 -17.42
C ALA A 465 12.75 13.54 -16.03
N ALA A 466 11.83 14.48 -15.94
CA ALA A 466 11.33 15.03 -14.68
C ALA A 466 10.67 13.95 -13.80
N CYS A 467 9.89 13.05 -14.40
CA CYS A 467 9.27 11.92 -13.72
C CYS A 467 10.34 10.97 -13.15
N ILE A 468 11.33 10.61 -13.94
CA ILE A 468 12.43 9.71 -13.52
C ILE A 468 13.27 10.37 -12.42
N ILE A 469 13.61 11.66 -12.56
CA ILE A 469 14.39 12.40 -11.55
C ILE A 469 13.63 12.48 -10.22
N THR A 470 12.33 12.79 -10.26
CA THR A 470 11.50 12.87 -9.05
C THR A 470 11.43 11.52 -8.35
N MET A 471 11.22 10.44 -9.10
CA MET A 471 11.18 9.07 -8.56
C MET A 471 12.55 8.67 -8.01
N PHE A 472 13.63 8.92 -8.76
CA PHE A 472 15.00 8.64 -8.34
C PHE A 472 15.35 9.35 -7.03
N ALA A 473 15.09 10.65 -6.95
CA ALA A 473 15.39 11.45 -5.76
C ALA A 473 14.61 10.94 -4.53
N GLY A 474 13.31 10.68 -4.68
CA GLY A 474 12.48 10.22 -3.58
C GLY A 474 12.82 8.81 -3.11
N VAL A 475 12.95 7.86 -4.03
CA VAL A 475 13.25 6.46 -3.69
C VAL A 475 14.61 6.34 -3.01
N ASN A 476 15.66 6.97 -3.58
CA ASN A 476 17.00 6.84 -3.02
C ASN A 476 17.15 7.58 -1.69
N TYR A 477 16.48 8.74 -1.53
CA TYR A 477 16.44 9.39 -0.23
C TYR A 477 15.76 8.52 0.83
N GLY A 478 14.62 7.89 0.48
CA GLY A 478 13.92 6.97 1.37
C GLY A 478 14.76 5.77 1.77
N ALA A 479 15.42 5.14 0.80
CA ALA A 479 16.20 3.94 1.02
C ALA A 479 17.48 4.17 1.86
N VAL A 480 18.13 5.34 1.74
CA VAL A 480 19.38 5.64 2.47
C VAL A 480 19.14 5.96 3.94
N GLN A 481 17.97 6.51 4.28
CA GLN A 481 17.68 6.99 5.64
C GLN A 481 17.54 5.88 6.70
N ASP A 482 17.39 4.64 6.30
CA ASP A 482 17.03 3.56 7.24
C ASP A 482 18.22 2.71 7.69
N GLY A 483 19.45 3.01 7.31
CA GLY A 483 20.70 2.41 7.85
C GLY A 483 20.78 0.87 8.01
N GLY A 484 19.62 0.20 8.06
CA GLY A 484 19.45 -1.20 8.44
C GLY A 484 19.46 -2.22 7.31
N HIS A 485 19.80 -1.85 6.08
CA HIS A 485 19.78 -2.79 4.94
C HIS A 485 20.74 -3.96 5.12
N ASP A 486 21.94 -3.72 5.64
CA ASP A 486 22.95 -4.77 5.84
C ASP A 486 22.48 -5.78 6.88
N GLU A 487 21.88 -5.30 7.97
CA GLU A 487 21.26 -6.17 8.99
C GLU A 487 20.10 -6.97 8.43
N TYR A 488 19.24 -6.32 7.65
CA TYR A 488 18.10 -6.97 7.03
C TYR A 488 18.51 -8.10 6.07
N ILE A 489 19.55 -7.85 5.27
CA ILE A 489 20.11 -8.86 4.38
C ILE A 489 20.74 -9.99 5.19
N LYS A 490 21.56 -9.66 6.18
CA LYS A 490 22.30 -10.64 6.98
C LYS A 490 21.35 -11.53 7.80
N TYR A 491 20.47 -10.92 8.57
CA TYR A 491 19.70 -11.63 9.59
C TYR A 491 18.32 -12.09 9.13
N ALA A 492 17.65 -11.34 8.28
CA ALA A 492 16.34 -11.71 7.77
C ALA A 492 16.46 -12.56 6.50
N ILE A 493 16.97 -11.98 5.41
CA ILE A 493 16.93 -12.61 4.09
C ILE A 493 17.86 -13.83 3.98
N ASN A 494 19.06 -13.74 4.52
CA ASN A 494 20.04 -14.81 4.53
C ASN A 494 20.03 -15.61 5.86
N GLY A 495 19.12 -15.26 6.77
CA GLY A 495 19.06 -15.85 8.10
C GLY A 495 18.81 -17.37 8.09
N LYS A 496 18.02 -17.86 7.15
CA LYS A 496 17.76 -19.30 6.99
C LYS A 496 19.04 -20.11 6.82
N ASP A 497 19.99 -19.60 6.03
CA ASP A 497 21.26 -20.28 5.76
C ASP A 497 22.20 -20.28 6.97
N ASN A 498 21.93 -19.40 7.96
CA ASN A 498 22.71 -19.24 9.18
C ASN A 498 22.05 -19.88 10.41
N LEU A 499 20.90 -20.52 10.24
CA LEU A 499 20.16 -21.23 11.29
C LEU A 499 20.30 -22.74 11.08
N ASP A 500 20.78 -23.43 12.10
CA ASP A 500 20.89 -24.88 12.16
C ASP A 500 19.96 -25.37 13.29
N MET A 501 18.70 -25.65 12.91
CA MET A 501 17.68 -26.11 13.86
C MET A 501 18.01 -27.49 14.41
N ASP A 502 18.64 -28.37 13.62
CA ASP A 502 19.08 -29.69 14.09
C ASP A 502 20.11 -29.59 15.22
N LYS A 503 20.96 -28.56 15.19
CA LYS A 503 21.92 -28.31 16.26
C LYS A 503 21.23 -27.83 17.54
N LEU A 504 20.18 -26.99 17.41
CA LEU A 504 19.37 -26.57 18.55
C LEU A 504 18.61 -27.74 19.15
N ASP A 505 18.00 -28.56 18.29
CA ASP A 505 17.26 -29.74 18.72
C ASP A 505 18.17 -30.78 19.46
N LYS A 506 19.41 -30.94 19.04
CA LYS A 506 20.40 -31.79 19.72
C LYS A 506 20.91 -31.18 21.02
N ALA A 507 20.90 -29.87 21.17
CA ALA A 507 21.28 -29.17 22.42
C ALA A 507 20.13 -29.13 23.42
N SER A 508 18.91 -29.47 23.03
CA SER A 508 17.71 -29.44 23.86
C SER A 508 17.69 -30.61 24.86
N GLU A 509 17.54 -30.32 26.13
CA GLU A 509 17.29 -31.33 27.18
C GLU A 509 15.83 -31.80 27.21
N VAL A 510 14.91 -31.02 26.62
CA VAL A 510 13.46 -31.30 26.59
C VAL A 510 13.05 -32.16 25.40
N ASN A 511 13.92 -32.34 24.42
CA ASN A 511 13.62 -33.03 23.16
C ASN A 511 13.27 -34.52 23.33
N HIS A 512 13.64 -35.11 24.47
CA HIS A 512 13.36 -36.52 24.76
C HIS A 512 11.88 -36.82 25.09
N LEU A 513 11.07 -35.78 25.26
CA LEU A 513 9.65 -35.89 25.62
C LEU A 513 8.70 -35.92 24.41
N TYR A 514 9.16 -35.53 23.22
CA TYR A 514 8.32 -35.37 22.04
C TYR A 514 9.00 -35.89 20.77
N ASP A 515 8.20 -36.29 19.77
CA ASP A 515 8.68 -36.73 18.47
C ASP A 515 9.37 -35.58 17.71
N ASP A 516 10.40 -35.87 16.92
CA ASP A 516 11.16 -34.92 16.10
C ASP A 516 10.27 -34.12 15.10
N ASN A 517 9.09 -34.65 14.78
CA ASN A 517 8.12 -34.04 13.88
C ASN A 517 7.02 -33.22 14.60
N THR A 518 7.12 -33.04 15.92
CA THR A 518 6.12 -32.29 16.67
C THR A 518 6.14 -30.81 16.29
N PHE A 519 4.98 -30.26 15.90
CA PHE A 519 4.86 -28.85 15.53
C PHE A 519 5.18 -27.95 16.73
N TYR A 520 6.00 -26.94 16.48
CA TYR A 520 6.26 -25.86 17.43
C TYR A 520 6.32 -24.49 16.73
N ARG A 521 6.18 -23.45 17.53
CA ARG A 521 6.44 -22.06 17.13
C ARG A 521 7.70 -21.54 17.79
N ILE A 522 8.18 -20.45 17.23
CA ILE A 522 9.19 -19.61 17.87
C ILE A 522 8.57 -18.26 18.24
N ASP A 523 9.24 -17.51 19.10
CA ASP A 523 9.03 -16.09 19.28
C ASP A 523 10.37 -15.36 19.18
N THR A 524 10.32 -14.04 18.97
CA THR A 524 11.52 -13.24 18.73
C THR A 524 11.46 -11.94 19.52
N SER A 525 12.62 -11.34 19.76
CA SER A 525 12.73 -10.01 20.36
C SER A 525 12.12 -8.91 19.47
N GLU A 526 11.99 -7.71 20.00
CA GLU A 526 11.47 -6.56 19.27
C GLU A 526 12.28 -6.26 17.99
N ASN A 527 11.61 -5.62 17.01
CA ASN A 527 12.15 -5.26 15.70
C ASN A 527 12.52 -6.42 14.76
N VAL A 528 12.08 -7.64 15.04
CA VAL A 528 12.29 -8.86 14.23
C VAL A 528 10.98 -9.36 13.60
N ASP A 529 10.01 -8.47 13.40
CA ASP A 529 8.70 -8.85 12.88
C ASP A 529 8.81 -9.48 11.48
N ASN A 530 8.14 -10.62 11.26
CA ASN A 530 8.03 -11.37 10.01
C ASN A 530 9.33 -11.99 9.45
N TRP A 531 10.49 -11.84 10.10
CA TRP A 531 11.74 -12.45 9.59
C TRP A 531 11.62 -13.98 9.52
N CYS A 532 10.84 -14.55 10.44
CA CYS A 532 10.56 -15.99 10.49
C CYS A 532 9.97 -16.55 9.19
N MET A 533 9.26 -15.72 8.42
CA MET A 533 8.73 -16.10 7.11
C MET A 533 9.84 -16.42 6.08
N PHE A 534 10.97 -15.73 6.14
CA PHE A 534 12.15 -16.06 5.34
C PHE A 534 12.88 -17.29 5.89
N TRP A 535 12.86 -17.49 7.21
CA TRP A 535 13.47 -18.66 7.85
C TRP A 535 12.67 -19.94 7.62
N GLY A 536 11.39 -19.83 7.23
CA GLY A 536 10.47 -20.95 7.10
C GLY A 536 10.01 -21.51 8.45
N LEU A 537 9.96 -20.66 9.49
CA LEU A 537 9.57 -21.01 10.85
C LEU A 537 8.25 -20.33 11.22
N SER A 538 7.36 -21.05 11.88
CA SER A 538 6.12 -20.50 12.44
C SER A 538 6.43 -19.63 13.65
N SER A 539 5.82 -18.45 13.74
CA SER A 539 6.06 -17.51 14.85
C SER A 539 4.76 -16.91 15.36
N MET A 540 4.67 -16.71 16.67
CA MET A 540 3.58 -15.94 17.26
C MET A 540 3.76 -14.41 17.11
N ARG A 541 4.93 -13.93 16.67
CA ARG A 541 5.21 -12.52 16.43
C ARG A 541 5.04 -12.20 14.95
N THR A 542 4.09 -11.33 14.64
CA THR A 542 3.75 -11.03 13.25
C THR A 542 3.32 -9.59 13.09
N PHE A 543 3.84 -8.91 12.08
CA PHE A 543 3.36 -7.60 11.61
C PHE A 543 2.50 -7.81 10.37
N HIS A 544 1.19 -8.02 10.58
CA HIS A 544 0.21 -8.32 9.55
C HIS A 544 -1.12 -7.63 9.85
N SER A 545 -1.57 -6.73 8.95
CA SER A 545 -2.76 -5.91 9.20
C SER A 545 -4.08 -6.67 9.03
N VAL A 546 -4.07 -7.78 8.30
CA VAL A 546 -5.28 -8.58 8.00
C VAL A 546 -5.08 -9.98 8.56
N VAL A 547 -5.76 -10.27 9.66
CA VAL A 547 -5.76 -11.58 10.34
C VAL A 547 -7.19 -11.93 10.75
N PRO A 548 -7.50 -13.20 11.03
CA PRO A 548 -8.80 -13.61 11.57
C PRO A 548 -9.21 -12.78 12.79
N SER A 549 -10.48 -12.42 12.89
CA SER A 549 -11.03 -11.65 14.03
C SER A 549 -10.79 -12.35 15.37
N SER A 550 -10.80 -13.68 15.39
CA SER A 550 -10.53 -14.48 16.57
C SER A 550 -9.17 -14.18 17.24
N ILE A 551 -8.15 -13.81 16.45
CA ILE A 551 -6.88 -13.34 16.99
C ILE A 551 -7.03 -11.99 17.68
N MET A 552 -7.81 -11.07 17.11
CA MET A 552 -8.10 -9.76 17.71
C MET A 552 -8.85 -9.92 19.04
N ASP A 553 -9.87 -10.78 19.05
CA ASP A 553 -10.69 -11.08 20.23
C ASP A 553 -9.85 -11.73 21.32
N PHE A 554 -8.96 -12.66 20.94
CA PHE A 554 -8.02 -13.27 21.89
C PHE A 554 -7.13 -12.24 22.58
N TYR A 555 -6.54 -11.30 21.83
CA TYR A 555 -5.73 -10.24 22.41
C TYR A 555 -6.53 -9.37 23.39
N THR A 556 -7.78 -9.06 23.08
CA THR A 556 -8.69 -8.35 23.98
C THR A 556 -8.94 -9.16 25.26
N THR A 557 -9.18 -10.47 25.14
CA THR A 557 -9.39 -11.38 26.27
C THR A 557 -8.23 -11.38 27.26
N ILE A 558 -7.00 -11.26 26.78
CA ILE A 558 -5.79 -11.20 27.62
C ILE A 558 -5.43 -9.78 28.07
N GLY A 559 -6.30 -8.79 27.86
CA GLY A 559 -6.06 -7.39 28.24
C GLY A 559 -5.03 -6.66 27.38
N GLN A 560 -4.75 -7.16 26.18
CA GLN A 560 -3.83 -6.55 25.24
C GLN A 560 -4.56 -5.96 24.02
N THR A 561 -4.01 -4.90 23.44
CA THR A 561 -4.53 -4.33 22.21
C THR A 561 -3.68 -4.82 21.03
N ARG A 562 -4.32 -5.45 20.04
CA ARG A 562 -3.73 -5.74 18.74
C ARG A 562 -4.32 -4.80 17.68
N ASP A 563 -3.47 -4.03 17.04
CA ASP A 563 -3.87 -3.21 15.88
C ASP A 563 -3.38 -3.86 14.56
N VAL A 564 -2.12 -3.67 14.22
CA VAL A 564 -1.53 -4.18 12.96
C VAL A 564 -0.51 -5.29 13.19
N ALA A 565 -0.18 -5.58 14.44
CA ALA A 565 0.86 -6.54 14.77
C ALA A 565 0.51 -7.34 16.04
N SER A 566 0.88 -8.60 16.02
CA SER A 566 0.88 -9.49 17.18
C SER A 566 2.25 -9.43 17.84
N ARG A 567 2.33 -8.83 19.03
CA ARG A 567 3.56 -8.65 19.81
C ARG A 567 3.23 -8.91 21.27
N MET A 568 3.30 -10.18 21.67
CA MET A 568 2.98 -10.58 23.03
C MET A 568 4.04 -10.08 24.01
N PRO A 569 3.66 -9.34 25.07
CA PRO A 569 4.61 -8.97 26.12
C PRO A 569 5.31 -10.17 26.73
N THR A 570 6.60 -10.05 27.06
CA THR A 570 7.38 -11.13 27.68
C THR A 570 6.86 -11.50 29.08
N SER A 571 6.24 -10.54 29.78
CA SER A 571 5.58 -10.75 31.08
C SER A 571 4.43 -11.77 31.04
N LEU A 572 3.82 -12.00 29.86
CA LEU A 572 2.80 -13.03 29.65
C LEU A 572 3.43 -14.35 29.16
N TYR A 573 4.50 -14.79 29.83
CA TYR A 573 5.32 -15.95 29.43
C TYR A 573 4.55 -17.26 29.33
N ALA A 574 3.55 -17.49 30.18
CA ALA A 574 2.73 -18.70 30.18
C ALA A 574 1.96 -18.92 28.85
N LEU A 575 1.58 -17.85 28.14
CA LEU A 575 0.95 -17.98 26.83
C LEU A 575 1.88 -18.58 25.77
N ARG A 576 3.20 -18.42 25.93
CA ARG A 576 4.15 -19.05 25.00
C ARG A 576 4.10 -20.57 25.12
N SER A 577 3.93 -21.08 26.32
CA SER A 577 3.72 -22.54 26.55
C SER A 577 2.43 -22.99 25.86
N MET A 578 1.32 -22.30 26.07
CA MET A 578 0.02 -22.62 25.48
C MET A 578 0.04 -22.58 23.93
N PHE A 579 0.79 -21.64 23.33
CA PHE A 579 0.91 -21.52 21.88
C PHE A 579 2.03 -22.35 21.26
N SER A 580 2.52 -23.33 21.96
CA SER A 580 3.57 -24.25 21.47
C SER A 580 4.87 -23.53 21.10
N VAL A 581 5.21 -22.43 21.78
CA VAL A 581 6.47 -21.71 21.55
C VAL A 581 7.58 -22.46 22.25
N ARG A 582 8.44 -23.10 21.46
CA ARG A 582 9.59 -23.84 21.94
C ARG A 582 10.82 -22.97 22.11
N TYR A 583 11.13 -22.11 21.13
CA TYR A 583 12.32 -21.29 21.14
C TYR A 583 12.00 -19.80 21.15
N TYR A 584 12.80 -19.03 21.89
CA TYR A 584 12.82 -17.57 21.86
C TYR A 584 14.17 -17.08 21.34
N PHE A 585 14.13 -16.31 20.26
CA PHE A 585 15.31 -15.73 19.60
C PHE A 585 15.45 -14.28 20.02
N ASP A 586 16.45 -13.97 20.86
CA ASP A 586 16.76 -12.62 21.31
C ASP A 586 18.01 -12.10 20.59
N ARG A 587 17.94 -10.91 20.02
CA ARG A 587 19.10 -10.32 19.35
C ARG A 587 20.24 -10.11 20.33
N ALA A 588 21.43 -10.61 20.00
CA ALA A 588 22.59 -10.53 20.85
C ALA A 588 23.10 -9.10 21.11
N ASP A 589 22.74 -8.17 20.20
CA ASP A 589 23.07 -6.74 20.30
C ASP A 589 22.01 -5.91 21.05
N ASN A 590 20.84 -6.46 21.36
CA ASN A 590 19.86 -5.82 22.23
C ASN A 590 20.43 -5.69 23.65
N LYS A 591 20.54 -4.46 24.12
CA LYS A 591 20.92 -4.21 25.53
C LYS A 591 19.68 -4.11 26.40
N PRO A 592 19.75 -4.71 27.55
CA PRO A 592 20.50 -5.92 27.91
C PRO A 592 19.61 -7.14 27.68
N ALA A 593 20.15 -8.19 27.15
CA ALA A 593 19.53 -9.50 27.12
C ALA A 593 18.86 -9.87 28.46
N SER A 594 19.39 -9.36 29.56
CA SER A 594 18.86 -9.54 30.91
C SER A 594 17.48 -8.91 31.15
N GLU A 595 17.11 -7.77 30.52
CA GLU A 595 15.79 -7.16 30.75
C GLU A 595 14.70 -7.84 29.92
N THR A 596 15.00 -8.25 28.70
CA THR A 596 14.05 -8.97 27.85
C THR A 596 13.81 -10.39 28.38
N VAL A 597 14.85 -11.05 28.83
CA VAL A 597 14.79 -12.45 29.31
C VAL A 597 14.33 -12.53 30.75
N ASN A 598 14.54 -11.53 31.59
CA ASN A 598 14.03 -11.49 32.98
C ASN A 598 12.49 -11.58 33.10
N GLY A 599 11.75 -11.38 31.99
CA GLY A 599 10.31 -11.62 31.94
C GLY A 599 9.92 -13.04 31.47
N LEU A 600 10.87 -13.85 30.97
CA LEU A 600 10.62 -15.16 30.39
C LEU A 600 10.98 -16.29 31.39
N ASN A 601 10.14 -16.48 32.40
CA ASN A 601 10.32 -17.56 33.33
C ASN A 601 10.21 -18.92 32.61
N GLY A 602 11.12 -19.86 32.95
CA GLY A 602 11.16 -21.19 32.35
C GLY A 602 11.84 -21.29 30.99
N PHE A 603 12.50 -20.20 30.52
CA PHE A 603 13.34 -20.23 29.33
C PHE A 603 14.81 -20.33 29.70
N GLU A 604 15.52 -21.30 29.12
CA GLU A 604 16.93 -21.54 29.35
C GLU A 604 17.78 -21.32 28.10
N TYR A 605 18.93 -20.67 28.23
CA TYR A 605 19.84 -20.42 27.13
C TYR A 605 20.46 -21.71 26.61
N ILE A 606 20.36 -21.97 25.33
CA ILE A 606 20.88 -23.19 24.67
C ILE A 606 21.94 -22.88 23.59
N GLY A 607 22.19 -21.66 23.25
CA GLY A 607 23.23 -21.30 22.28
C GLY A 607 22.95 -20.00 21.54
N THR A 608 23.88 -19.65 20.64
CA THR A 608 23.75 -18.47 19.78
C THR A 608 23.82 -18.90 18.31
N GLN A 609 22.86 -18.46 17.50
CA GLN A 609 22.82 -18.69 16.06
C GLN A 609 22.36 -17.41 15.33
N ASN A 610 22.92 -17.13 14.16
CA ASN A 610 22.59 -15.96 13.36
C ASN A 610 22.63 -14.64 14.17
N ASP A 611 23.57 -14.55 15.13
CA ASP A 611 23.68 -13.46 16.12
C ASP A 611 22.43 -13.27 17.01
N PHE A 612 21.63 -14.32 17.19
CA PHE A 612 20.58 -14.39 18.20
C PHE A 612 20.98 -15.34 19.34
N ASN A 613 20.79 -14.91 20.56
CA ASN A 613 20.78 -15.79 21.72
C ASN A 613 19.48 -16.57 21.71
N VAL A 614 19.57 -17.88 21.69
CA VAL A 614 18.40 -18.78 21.63
C VAL A 614 18.16 -19.37 23.00
N TYR A 615 16.92 -19.23 23.46
CA TYR A 615 16.44 -19.77 24.72
C TYR A 615 15.36 -20.80 24.44
N GLU A 616 15.40 -21.94 25.12
CA GLU A 616 14.38 -23.00 25.05
C GLU A 616 13.40 -22.88 26.20
N ASN A 617 12.10 -22.96 25.86
CA ASN A 617 11.02 -23.02 26.84
C ASN A 617 10.94 -24.43 27.46
N GLN A 618 11.24 -24.56 28.73
CA GLN A 618 11.21 -25.83 29.46
C GLN A 618 9.79 -26.37 29.67
N TYR A 619 8.77 -25.55 29.48
CA TYR A 619 7.35 -25.85 29.72
C TYR A 619 6.49 -25.70 28.46
N TRP A 620 7.06 -25.76 27.24
CA TRP A 620 6.25 -25.69 26.06
C TRP A 620 5.32 -26.90 25.91
N ILE A 621 4.11 -26.67 25.42
CA ILE A 621 3.09 -27.68 25.23
C ILE A 621 2.93 -27.91 23.72
N PRO A 622 3.02 -29.16 23.24
CA PRO A 622 2.74 -29.49 21.85
C PRO A 622 1.33 -29.03 21.44
N MET A 623 1.15 -28.71 20.19
CA MET A 623 -0.16 -28.32 19.67
C MET A 623 -1.14 -29.51 19.75
N GLY A 624 -2.35 -29.22 20.25
CA GLY A 624 -3.40 -30.23 20.43
C GLY A 624 -3.39 -30.83 21.84
N PHE A 625 -3.82 -30.07 22.83
CA PHE A 625 -4.09 -30.50 24.20
C PHE A 625 -5.58 -30.37 24.53
N THR A 626 -6.03 -31.00 25.60
CA THR A 626 -7.44 -31.02 26.02
C THR A 626 -7.61 -30.30 27.35
N TYR A 627 -8.84 -29.83 27.58
CA TYR A 627 -9.25 -29.23 28.84
C TYR A 627 -10.27 -30.14 29.56
N ASP A 628 -10.18 -30.20 30.86
CA ASP A 628 -11.17 -30.81 31.74
C ASP A 628 -12.15 -29.77 32.29
N TYR A 629 -11.76 -28.49 32.29
CA TYR A 629 -12.52 -27.39 32.88
C TYR A 629 -12.86 -26.32 31.83
N TYR A 630 -13.98 -25.66 32.06
CA TYR A 630 -14.36 -24.48 31.29
C TYR A 630 -14.60 -23.26 32.15
N THR A 631 -14.51 -22.08 31.56
CA THR A 631 -14.86 -20.81 32.19
C THR A 631 -15.57 -19.94 31.16
N ASP A 632 -16.02 -18.76 31.55
CA ASP A 632 -16.63 -17.79 30.65
C ASP A 632 -15.81 -16.51 30.55
N THR A 633 -16.17 -15.71 29.55
CA THR A 633 -15.50 -14.43 29.26
C THR A 633 -15.60 -13.45 30.44
N ASP A 634 -16.73 -13.41 31.14
CA ASP A 634 -16.91 -12.51 32.27
C ASP A 634 -15.99 -12.88 33.43
N THR A 635 -15.87 -14.17 33.72
CA THR A 635 -14.94 -14.68 34.74
C THR A 635 -13.49 -14.32 34.40
N VAL A 636 -13.07 -14.51 33.13
CA VAL A 636 -11.72 -14.15 32.69
C VAL A 636 -11.48 -12.64 32.79
N ASN A 637 -12.45 -11.82 32.40
CA ASN A 637 -12.36 -10.35 32.45
C ASN A 637 -12.25 -9.81 33.88
N ASN A 638 -12.79 -10.52 34.86
CA ASN A 638 -12.68 -10.17 36.28
C ASN A 638 -11.33 -10.53 36.90
N VAL A 639 -10.51 -11.32 36.19
CA VAL A 639 -9.15 -11.66 36.61
C VAL A 639 -8.16 -10.57 36.13
N GLN A 640 -7.18 -10.25 36.97
CA GLN A 640 -6.11 -9.31 36.60
C GLN A 640 -5.38 -9.79 35.33
N ASP A 641 -5.12 -8.89 34.37
CA ASP A 641 -4.57 -9.21 33.04
C ASP A 641 -3.35 -10.13 33.09
N THR A 642 -2.43 -9.88 34.01
CA THR A 642 -1.21 -10.71 34.19
C THR A 642 -1.47 -12.13 34.66
N ARG A 643 -2.65 -12.43 35.20
CA ARG A 643 -3.07 -13.76 35.67
C ARG A 643 -3.99 -14.49 34.69
N ARG A 644 -4.56 -13.80 33.71
CA ARG A 644 -5.43 -14.41 32.69
C ARG A 644 -4.76 -15.58 31.95
N PRO A 645 -3.46 -15.52 31.61
CA PRO A 645 -2.78 -16.66 30.99
C PRO A 645 -2.86 -17.97 31.81
N ASN A 646 -2.84 -17.86 33.13
CA ASN A 646 -2.93 -19.06 33.97
C ASN A 646 -4.34 -19.67 33.89
N VAL A 647 -5.37 -18.85 33.89
CA VAL A 647 -6.76 -19.30 33.70
C VAL A 647 -6.91 -20.02 32.37
N LEU A 648 -6.32 -19.44 31.28
CA LEU A 648 -6.39 -20.02 29.94
C LEU A 648 -5.59 -21.34 29.80
N LEU A 649 -4.63 -21.62 30.67
CA LEU A 649 -3.94 -22.91 30.73
C LEU A 649 -4.77 -23.97 31.46
N GLU A 650 -5.65 -23.59 32.39
CA GLU A 650 -6.44 -24.48 33.20
C GLU A 650 -7.83 -24.77 32.62
N ALA A 651 -8.44 -23.80 31.96
CA ALA A 651 -9.81 -23.88 31.47
C ALA A 651 -9.99 -23.31 30.08
N VAL A 652 -10.84 -23.93 29.27
CA VAL A 652 -11.29 -23.34 27.98
C VAL A 652 -12.35 -22.29 28.24
N VAL A 653 -12.25 -21.15 27.54
CA VAL A 653 -13.25 -20.07 27.61
C VAL A 653 -14.38 -20.38 26.64
N LEU A 654 -15.59 -20.53 27.13
CA LEU A 654 -16.78 -20.79 26.33
C LEU A 654 -17.72 -19.58 26.31
N ASP A 655 -18.24 -19.25 25.14
CA ASP A 655 -19.39 -18.37 25.01
C ASP A 655 -20.71 -19.09 25.39
N ASP A 656 -21.81 -18.35 25.48
CA ASP A 656 -23.09 -18.91 25.90
C ASP A 656 -23.62 -20.01 24.97
N ALA A 657 -23.32 -19.91 23.67
CA ALA A 657 -23.71 -20.91 22.69
C ALA A 657 -22.89 -22.20 22.84
N ALA A 658 -21.60 -22.08 23.09
CA ALA A 658 -20.70 -23.20 23.34
C ALA A 658 -20.94 -23.85 24.70
N LYS A 659 -21.28 -23.08 25.75
CA LYS A 659 -21.69 -23.64 27.05
C LYS A 659 -22.83 -24.64 26.88
N GLY A 660 -23.90 -24.27 26.18
CA GLY A 660 -25.05 -25.14 25.96
C GLY A 660 -24.71 -26.47 25.23
N ARG A 661 -23.57 -26.53 24.58
CA ARG A 661 -23.10 -27.72 23.83
C ARG A 661 -22.11 -28.59 24.60
N TYR A 662 -21.28 -27.99 25.43
CA TYR A 662 -20.11 -28.66 26.00
C TYR A 662 -20.12 -28.78 27.54
N MET A 663 -21.02 -28.10 28.25
CA MET A 663 -21.08 -28.13 29.72
C MET A 663 -21.33 -29.52 30.30
N ASP A 664 -21.85 -30.46 29.53
CA ASP A 664 -22.05 -31.86 30.00
C ASP A 664 -20.75 -32.70 29.96
N ILE A 665 -19.74 -32.20 29.23
CA ILE A 665 -18.46 -32.89 29.03
C ILE A 665 -17.35 -32.27 29.89
N LEU A 666 -17.41 -30.96 30.11
CA LEU A 666 -16.43 -30.17 30.86
C LEU A 666 -16.97 -29.86 32.28
N LYS A 667 -16.04 -29.71 33.25
CA LYS A 667 -16.34 -29.35 34.64
C LYS A 667 -16.33 -27.85 34.84
#